data_6abdd29d85afa6f71aad8e1f8a4d2a6e
#
_entry.id   6abdd29d85afa6f71aad8e1f8a4d2a6e
#
_cell.length_a   1.000
_cell.length_b   1.000
_cell.length_c   1.000
_cell.angle_alpha   90.00
_cell.angle_beta   90.00
_cell.angle_gamma   90.00
#
_symmetry.space_group_name_H-M   'P 1'
#
loop_
_entity.id
_entity.type
_entity.pdbx_description
1 polymer ?
#
loop_
_entity_poly.entity_id
_entity_poly.type
_entity_poly.pdbx_seq_one_letter_code
_entity_poly.pdbx_strand_id
1 'polypeptide(L)'
;FKLGNRLLENPVDSAGLEITLNGPVLRFNHDTRIVLCGAMMDVHLDDAVIDFWKVFNVAAGQTLKIGKVMSAGARAYLCIKGGIQCPEYLGSRSTFTLGQFGGHAGRAIRAGDVLHFNPAEAKSAAHSLAPELLPEINNSWRLRVIYGPHGAPDFFTDRDIDDFFDADWEVHYNSSRTGVRLVGPKPQWARSDGGEAGMHPSNIHDNAYAIGAIDFTGDMPVILGPDGPSLGGFVCPATVIAADLWKLGQLKAGDKVTFLPVSIDDAVAVEKAQLDSLKSLKKITKNISTAPISSPILKTIAEQQYGAKIVYRRAGDKYLLVEFGELKLDIELRFRVHALMLWLQDNRQQGVLELTPGIRSLKIHYDSQVVSLERLMAILDKAIASLKNIENLEVPARVVHLPLSWDDDACRLAIDKYMQSVRKDAPWCPSNIEFIRRINGLDDIQQVKDIVFNASYLVMGLGDVYLGAPVATPMDPRHRLVTTKYNPARTWTAENSVGIGGSYLCIYGMEGPGGYQFVGRTLQMWNRYHKTKEFSQPWLLRFFDQVKFFEVSAEELMQIRHDFPKGRYSINIEETHFNLTEHQVYLDENKNEIQLFTNKRKKAFDDELQRWIDSGQLNFDSSQDLTTDTGEEEDLPENCVAIESPVAGNVWKVLVKHGDVIEQGQPMVILESMKMEIEIVAPHAGTVYAIIRNEGSQINAGQPVLILQEG
;
A
#
# COMPACT_ATOMS: atom_id res chain seq x y z
N PHE A 1 6.83 -20.69 1.47
CA PHE A 1 5.48 -21.17 1.16
C PHE A 1 5.47 -22.12 -0.06
N LYS A 2 5.87 -21.66 -1.29
CA LYS A 2 5.90 -22.50 -2.51
C LYS A 2 6.76 -23.77 -2.34
N LEU A 3 7.91 -23.68 -1.67
CA LEU A 3 8.75 -24.85 -1.34
C LEU A 3 8.05 -25.82 -0.38
N GLY A 4 7.30 -25.32 0.62
CA GLY A 4 6.50 -26.16 1.52
C GLY A 4 5.44 -26.94 0.77
N ASN A 5 4.71 -26.30 -0.14
CA ASN A 5 3.78 -26.98 -1.02
C ASN A 5 4.45 -28.04 -1.92
N ARG A 6 5.66 -27.76 -2.44
CA ARG A 6 6.41 -28.73 -3.23
C ARG A 6 6.84 -29.96 -2.42
N LEU A 7 7.25 -29.78 -1.16
CA LEU A 7 7.57 -30.89 -0.28
C LEU A 7 6.36 -31.80 -0.01
N LEU A 8 5.17 -31.21 0.05
CA LEU A 8 3.91 -31.94 0.18
C LEU A 8 3.38 -32.49 -1.14
N GLU A 9 4.08 -32.27 -2.26
CA GLU A 9 3.57 -32.63 -3.61
C GLU A 9 2.21 -31.97 -3.92
N ASN A 10 1.99 -30.78 -3.42
CA ASN A 10 0.87 -29.92 -3.76
C ASN A 10 1.19 -29.08 -5.00
N PRO A 11 0.19 -28.58 -5.74
CA PRO A 11 0.36 -27.40 -6.58
C PRO A 11 1.02 -26.27 -5.78
N VAL A 12 1.94 -25.52 -6.40
CA VAL A 12 2.77 -24.50 -5.70
C VAL A 12 1.95 -23.35 -5.09
N ASP A 13 0.76 -23.12 -5.59
CA ASP A 13 -0.20 -22.08 -5.24
C ASP A 13 -1.34 -22.58 -4.33
N SER A 14 -1.27 -23.84 -3.85
CA SER A 14 -2.26 -24.38 -2.91
C SER A 14 -2.31 -23.51 -1.65
N ALA A 15 -3.53 -23.19 -1.17
CA ALA A 15 -3.70 -22.33 -0.01
C ALA A 15 -3.15 -22.97 1.28
N GLY A 16 -2.58 -22.14 2.14
CA GLY A 16 -2.05 -22.50 3.47
C GLY A 16 -2.30 -21.36 4.46
N LEU A 17 -1.82 -21.49 5.69
CA LEU A 17 -1.89 -20.43 6.69
C LEU A 17 -0.60 -19.61 6.70
N GLU A 18 -0.72 -18.31 6.61
CA GLU A 18 0.34 -17.36 6.94
C GLU A 18 0.21 -17.00 8.43
N ILE A 19 1.32 -17.04 9.14
CA ILE A 19 1.42 -16.83 10.58
C ILE A 19 2.44 -15.71 10.80
N THR A 20 2.03 -14.62 11.45
CA THR A 20 2.90 -13.47 11.68
C THR A 20 3.23 -13.37 13.16
N LEU A 21 4.53 -13.39 13.51
CA LEU A 21 5.15 -13.23 14.84
C LEU A 21 4.70 -14.24 15.90
N ASN A 22 3.42 -14.58 16.00
CA ASN A 22 2.86 -15.54 16.96
C ASN A 22 1.79 -16.39 16.29
N GLY A 23 1.74 -17.68 16.59
CA GLY A 23 0.88 -18.64 15.92
C GLY A 23 -0.28 -19.16 16.77
N PRO A 24 -1.24 -19.83 16.12
CA PRO A 24 -2.40 -20.43 16.76
C PRO A 24 -2.11 -21.82 17.34
N VAL A 25 -3.06 -22.30 18.14
CA VAL A 25 -3.21 -23.71 18.49
C VAL A 25 -4.26 -24.34 17.59
N LEU A 26 -3.90 -25.40 16.87
CA LEU A 26 -4.72 -26.07 15.86
C LEU A 26 -4.93 -27.55 16.25
N ARG A 27 -6.18 -28.01 16.26
CA ARG A 27 -6.51 -29.44 16.44
C ARG A 27 -6.89 -30.05 15.10
N PHE A 28 -6.30 -31.19 14.77
CA PHE A 28 -6.59 -31.92 13.54
C PHE A 28 -7.69 -32.96 13.80
N ASN A 29 -8.74 -32.94 12.99
CA ASN A 29 -9.83 -33.91 13.08
C ASN A 29 -9.66 -35.09 12.11
N HIS A 30 -8.68 -35.04 11.21
CA HIS A 30 -8.36 -36.06 10.23
C HIS A 30 -6.87 -36.22 10.07
N ASP A 31 -6.44 -37.42 9.69
CA ASP A 31 -5.05 -37.70 9.34
C ASP A 31 -4.63 -36.83 8.15
N THR A 32 -3.44 -36.25 8.22
CA THR A 32 -2.89 -35.44 7.13
C THR A 32 -1.37 -35.33 7.23
N ARG A 33 -0.77 -34.62 6.30
CA ARG A 33 0.65 -34.24 6.30
C ARG A 33 0.78 -32.74 6.30
N ILE A 34 1.75 -32.23 7.05
CA ILE A 34 2.02 -30.81 7.16
C ILE A 34 3.50 -30.49 6.94
N VAL A 35 3.77 -29.25 6.55
CA VAL A 35 5.10 -28.64 6.55
C VAL A 35 4.99 -27.24 7.10
N LEU A 36 5.88 -26.89 8.02
CA LEU A 36 6.12 -25.52 8.46
C LEU A 36 7.33 -24.96 7.72
N CYS A 37 7.24 -23.74 7.25
CA CYS A 37 8.31 -23.05 6.52
C CYS A 37 8.27 -21.54 6.80
N GLY A 38 9.38 -20.83 6.49
CA GLY A 38 9.53 -19.41 6.79
C GLY A 38 10.37 -19.16 8.04
N ALA A 39 10.04 -18.10 8.80
CA ALA A 39 10.71 -17.78 10.06
C ALA A 39 10.55 -18.91 11.10
N MET A 40 11.63 -19.22 11.81
CA MET A 40 11.61 -20.25 12.83
C MET A 40 10.74 -19.82 14.01
N MET A 41 9.81 -20.69 14.40
CA MET A 41 8.93 -20.51 15.55
C MET A 41 9.08 -21.69 16.53
N ASP A 42 8.69 -21.49 17.78
CA ASP A 42 8.55 -22.58 18.75
C ASP A 42 7.31 -23.39 18.42
N VAL A 43 7.49 -24.66 17.98
CA VAL A 43 6.35 -25.48 17.50
C VAL A 43 6.36 -26.89 18.07
N HIS A 44 5.19 -27.27 18.58
CA HIS A 44 4.96 -28.59 19.17
C HIS A 44 3.77 -29.29 18.51
N LEU A 45 3.93 -30.57 18.20
CA LEU A 45 2.83 -31.47 17.86
C LEU A 45 2.56 -32.35 19.07
N ASP A 46 1.48 -32.10 19.78
CA ASP A 46 1.23 -32.54 21.18
C ASP A 46 2.43 -32.10 22.06
N ASP A 47 3.21 -33.01 22.62
CA ASP A 47 4.38 -32.73 23.47
C ASP A 47 5.71 -32.78 22.70
N ALA A 48 5.69 -33.13 21.42
CA ALA A 48 6.91 -33.29 20.63
C ALA A 48 7.26 -32.01 19.84
N VAL A 49 8.49 -31.50 20.00
CA VAL A 49 9.03 -30.43 19.16
C VAL A 49 9.14 -30.90 17.71
N ILE A 50 8.70 -30.11 16.77
CA ILE A 50 8.82 -30.45 15.35
C ILE A 50 9.68 -29.43 14.58
N ASP A 51 10.36 -29.95 13.56
CA ASP A 51 11.31 -29.17 12.73
C ASP A 51 10.59 -28.40 11.62
N PHE A 52 11.19 -27.31 11.19
CA PHE A 52 10.80 -26.61 9.96
C PHE A 52 11.36 -27.32 8.71
N TRP A 53 10.73 -27.07 7.56
CA TRP A 53 11.17 -27.58 6.26
C TRP A 53 11.20 -29.11 6.13
N LYS A 54 10.40 -29.79 6.94
CA LYS A 54 10.26 -31.23 6.96
C LYS A 54 8.80 -31.64 6.98
N VAL A 55 8.46 -32.72 6.28
CA VAL A 55 7.12 -33.27 6.25
C VAL A 55 6.85 -34.06 7.52
N PHE A 56 5.75 -33.75 8.21
CA PHE A 56 5.26 -34.49 9.37
C PHE A 56 3.90 -35.11 9.06
N ASN A 57 3.70 -36.36 9.50
CA ASN A 57 2.39 -36.99 9.55
C ASN A 57 1.69 -36.53 10.81
N VAL A 58 0.46 -36.12 10.68
CA VAL A 58 -0.40 -35.69 11.79
C VAL A 58 -1.62 -36.62 11.83
N ALA A 59 -1.88 -37.26 12.96
CA ALA A 59 -3.05 -38.11 13.16
C ALA A 59 -4.26 -37.30 13.63
N ALA A 60 -5.44 -37.83 13.38
CA ALA A 60 -6.68 -37.31 13.91
C ALA A 60 -6.60 -37.21 15.44
N GLY A 61 -7.02 -36.08 16.00
CA GLY A 61 -6.99 -35.79 17.44
C GLY A 61 -5.75 -35.05 17.91
N GLN A 62 -4.63 -35.05 17.16
CA GLN A 62 -3.41 -34.34 17.57
C GLN A 62 -3.57 -32.82 17.51
N THR A 63 -2.82 -32.15 18.38
CA THR A 63 -2.80 -30.68 18.51
C THR A 63 -1.45 -30.11 18.12
N LEU A 64 -1.45 -29.17 17.18
CA LEU A 64 -0.29 -28.39 16.76
C LEU A 64 -0.33 -27.04 17.47
N LYS A 65 0.65 -26.81 18.35
CA LYS A 65 0.83 -25.52 19.03
C LYS A 65 1.98 -24.77 18.35
N ILE A 66 1.66 -23.61 17.78
CA ILE A 66 2.64 -22.72 17.15
C ILE A 66 2.82 -21.51 18.06
N GLY A 67 4.03 -21.32 18.57
CA GLY A 67 4.39 -20.22 19.47
C GLY A 67 4.91 -19.00 18.73
N LYS A 68 5.87 -18.30 19.35
CA LYS A 68 6.46 -17.07 18.84
C LYS A 68 7.62 -17.33 17.87
N VAL A 69 7.94 -16.32 17.03
CA VAL A 69 9.19 -16.29 16.26
C VAL A 69 10.37 -16.28 17.22
N MET A 70 11.33 -17.18 17.01
CA MET A 70 12.45 -17.40 17.94
C MET A 70 13.64 -16.46 17.67
N SER A 71 13.82 -15.99 16.42
CA SER A 71 15.01 -15.21 16.06
C SER A 71 14.72 -14.20 14.93
N ALA A 72 15.20 -14.49 13.74
CA ALA A 72 15.04 -13.63 12.55
C ALA A 72 13.77 -13.95 11.76
N GLY A 73 13.33 -12.97 10.97
CA GLY A 73 12.12 -13.05 10.16
C GLY A 73 10.85 -12.70 10.91
N ALA A 74 9.74 -12.61 10.18
CA ALA A 74 8.45 -12.18 10.71
C ALA A 74 7.33 -13.20 10.46
N ARG A 75 7.43 -14.03 9.41
CA ARG A 75 6.32 -14.89 8.97
C ARG A 75 6.74 -16.34 8.79
N ALA A 76 5.92 -17.22 9.35
CA ALA A 76 5.91 -18.65 9.05
C ALA A 76 4.69 -19.02 8.23
N TYR A 77 4.74 -20.16 7.58
CA TYR A 77 3.65 -20.68 6.76
C TYR A 77 3.42 -22.16 7.13
N LEU A 78 2.17 -22.49 7.40
CA LEU A 78 1.73 -23.88 7.53
C LEU A 78 1.12 -24.33 6.20
N CYS A 79 1.77 -25.26 5.54
CA CYS A 79 1.24 -25.97 4.37
C CYS A 79 0.63 -27.32 4.82
N ILE A 80 -0.51 -27.66 4.24
CA ILE A 80 -1.23 -28.91 4.53
C ILE A 80 -1.37 -29.69 3.22
N LYS A 81 -1.25 -31.01 3.23
CA LYS A 81 -1.43 -31.85 2.02
C LYS A 81 -2.84 -31.62 1.45
N GLY A 82 -2.89 -31.37 0.13
CA GLY A 82 -4.10 -31.03 -0.59
C GLY A 82 -4.51 -29.55 -0.53
N GLY A 83 -3.83 -28.76 0.31
CA GLY A 83 -4.13 -27.34 0.53
C GLY A 83 -5.41 -27.08 1.33
N ILE A 84 -5.51 -25.89 1.90
CA ILE A 84 -6.72 -25.45 2.61
C ILE A 84 -7.78 -25.08 1.56
N GLN A 85 -9.01 -25.61 1.77
CA GLN A 85 -10.15 -25.27 0.91
C GLN A 85 -10.69 -23.89 1.29
N CYS A 86 -10.58 -22.95 0.37
CA CYS A 86 -11.18 -21.64 0.47
C CYS A 86 -11.60 -21.16 -0.93
N PRO A 87 -12.66 -20.36 -1.03
CA PRO A 87 -13.13 -19.85 -2.32
C PRO A 87 -12.08 -18.96 -2.97
N GLU A 88 -12.01 -19.03 -4.28
CA GLU A 88 -11.25 -18.06 -5.06
C GLU A 88 -12.07 -16.77 -5.23
N TYR A 89 -11.45 -15.64 -4.96
CA TYR A 89 -12.04 -14.32 -5.12
C TYR A 89 -11.07 -13.39 -5.85
N LEU A 90 -11.52 -12.79 -6.94
CA LEU A 90 -10.69 -11.98 -7.84
C LEU A 90 -9.38 -12.67 -8.27
N GLY A 91 -9.44 -13.96 -8.56
CA GLY A 91 -8.29 -14.75 -9.00
C GLY A 91 -7.32 -15.16 -7.88
N SER A 92 -7.66 -14.97 -6.61
CA SER A 92 -6.81 -15.31 -5.47
C SER A 92 -7.55 -16.04 -4.36
N ARG A 93 -6.82 -16.88 -3.61
CA ARG A 93 -7.29 -17.52 -2.36
C ARG A 93 -6.73 -16.87 -1.10
N SER A 94 -5.94 -15.80 -1.23
CA SER A 94 -5.39 -15.09 -0.07
C SER A 94 -6.46 -14.24 0.64
N THR A 95 -6.27 -14.03 1.93
CA THR A 95 -7.11 -13.12 2.72
C THR A 95 -6.56 -11.70 2.64
N PHE A 96 -7.40 -10.75 2.25
CA PHE A 96 -7.11 -9.32 2.36
C PHE A 96 -7.89 -8.75 3.54
N THR A 97 -7.24 -8.70 4.70
CA THR A 97 -7.89 -8.36 5.97
C THR A 97 -8.43 -6.94 6.04
N LEU A 98 -7.77 -5.97 5.41
CA LEU A 98 -8.23 -4.58 5.36
C LEU A 98 -9.54 -4.45 4.56
N GLY A 99 -9.60 -5.06 3.38
CA GLY A 99 -10.82 -5.12 2.56
C GLY A 99 -11.84 -6.13 3.05
N GLN A 100 -11.49 -6.98 4.01
CA GLN A 100 -12.34 -8.04 4.59
C GLN A 100 -12.91 -8.99 3.54
N PHE A 101 -12.08 -9.47 2.61
CA PHE A 101 -12.47 -10.45 1.59
C PHE A 101 -11.35 -11.48 1.33
N GLY A 102 -11.69 -12.51 0.57
CA GLY A 102 -10.82 -13.63 0.22
C GLY A 102 -10.54 -14.58 1.40
N GLY A 103 -9.80 -15.66 1.14
CA GLY A 103 -9.41 -16.65 2.11
C GLY A 103 -10.59 -17.23 2.93
N HIS A 104 -10.36 -17.39 4.23
CA HIS A 104 -11.41 -17.82 5.17
C HIS A 104 -12.14 -16.60 5.75
N ALA A 105 -13.37 -16.37 5.29
CA ALA A 105 -14.26 -15.30 5.77
C ALA A 105 -13.70 -13.85 5.70
N GLY A 106 -12.68 -13.60 4.89
CA GLY A 106 -12.10 -12.25 4.70
C GLY A 106 -11.40 -11.66 5.93
N ARG A 107 -11.02 -12.46 6.91
CA ARG A 107 -10.42 -12.03 8.17
C ARG A 107 -9.35 -13.00 8.67
N ALA A 108 -8.57 -12.59 9.65
CA ALA A 108 -7.74 -13.51 10.41
C ALA A 108 -8.58 -14.60 11.05
N ILE A 109 -8.03 -15.82 11.15
CA ILE A 109 -8.69 -16.94 11.84
C ILE A 109 -8.84 -16.63 13.32
N ARG A 110 -9.90 -17.19 13.93
CA ARG A 110 -10.25 -17.03 15.34
C ARG A 110 -10.48 -18.38 15.98
N ALA A 111 -10.41 -18.44 17.30
CA ALA A 111 -10.79 -19.61 18.05
C ALA A 111 -12.23 -20.04 17.68
N GLY A 112 -12.42 -21.34 17.39
CA GLY A 112 -13.66 -21.90 16.91
C GLY A 112 -13.82 -21.98 15.39
N ASP A 113 -12.96 -21.36 14.61
CA ASP A 113 -12.97 -21.52 13.15
C ASP A 113 -12.60 -22.96 12.75
N VAL A 114 -13.30 -23.49 11.74
CA VAL A 114 -13.02 -24.80 11.16
C VAL A 114 -12.56 -24.64 9.74
N LEU A 115 -11.33 -25.09 9.45
CA LEU A 115 -10.75 -25.08 8.11
C LEU A 115 -10.87 -26.47 7.49
N HIS A 116 -11.20 -26.52 6.20
CA HIS A 116 -11.33 -27.76 5.46
C HIS A 116 -10.11 -27.97 4.55
N PHE A 117 -9.69 -29.22 4.41
CA PHE A 117 -8.66 -29.65 3.46
C PHE A 117 -9.03 -31.03 2.88
N ASN A 118 -8.42 -31.40 1.76
CA ASN A 118 -8.64 -32.73 1.21
C ASN A 118 -7.84 -33.77 2.02
N PRO A 119 -8.49 -34.84 2.54
CA PRO A 119 -7.78 -35.90 3.25
C PRO A 119 -6.69 -36.50 2.36
N ALA A 120 -5.53 -36.78 2.94
CA ALA A 120 -4.40 -37.37 2.24
C ALA A 120 -4.08 -38.76 2.78
N GLU A 121 -3.81 -39.72 1.91
CA GLU A 121 -3.26 -41.00 2.35
C GLU A 121 -1.87 -40.79 2.98
N ALA A 122 -1.65 -41.37 4.16
CA ALA A 122 -0.44 -41.22 4.96
C ALA A 122 0.75 -42.11 4.46
N LYS A 123 0.93 -42.28 3.16
CA LYS A 123 1.87 -43.26 2.61
C LYS A 123 3.13 -42.66 1.94
N SER A 124 3.77 -41.67 2.52
CA SER A 124 5.08 -41.24 2.02
C SER A 124 6.09 -41.09 3.15
N ALA A 125 7.35 -41.39 2.88
CA ALA A 125 8.45 -41.17 3.82
C ALA A 125 8.53 -39.66 4.17
N ALA A 126 9.02 -39.35 5.38
CA ALA A 126 9.30 -37.97 5.77
C ALA A 126 10.39 -37.40 4.87
N HIS A 127 10.01 -36.43 4.04
CA HIS A 127 10.98 -35.69 3.21
C HIS A 127 11.32 -34.37 3.93
N SER A 128 12.60 -34.00 3.91
CA SER A 128 13.07 -32.69 4.34
C SER A 128 13.63 -31.93 3.16
N LEU A 129 13.54 -30.60 3.21
CA LEU A 129 14.21 -29.75 2.23
C LEU A 129 15.72 -29.90 2.37
N ALA A 130 16.43 -30.03 1.25
CA ALA A 130 17.88 -30.08 1.24
C ALA A 130 18.45 -28.76 1.83
N PRO A 131 19.49 -28.82 2.69
CA PRO A 131 20.01 -27.63 3.39
C PRO A 131 20.39 -26.48 2.45
N GLU A 132 20.90 -26.79 1.27
CA GLU A 132 21.28 -25.79 0.26
C GLU A 132 20.10 -25.02 -0.35
N LEU A 133 18.86 -25.52 -0.18
CA LEU A 133 17.64 -24.85 -0.64
C LEU A 133 16.97 -23.99 0.42
N LEU A 134 17.43 -24.08 1.68
CA LEU A 134 16.87 -23.28 2.75
C LEU A 134 17.08 -21.79 2.45
N PRO A 135 16.01 -20.96 2.51
CA PRO A 135 16.14 -19.53 2.37
C PRO A 135 16.92 -18.97 3.58
N GLU A 136 17.83 -18.07 3.31
CA GLU A 136 18.56 -17.35 4.36
C GLU A 136 17.65 -16.29 4.96
N ILE A 137 17.36 -16.39 6.26
CA ILE A 137 16.54 -15.45 7.02
C ILE A 137 17.41 -14.92 8.17
N ASN A 138 17.62 -13.60 8.18
CA ASN A 138 18.45 -12.90 9.17
C ASN A 138 17.83 -11.52 9.48
N ASN A 139 18.54 -10.67 10.25
CA ASN A 139 18.08 -9.31 10.60
C ASN A 139 18.75 -8.21 9.76
N SER A 140 19.60 -8.60 8.79
CA SER A 140 20.25 -7.69 7.85
C SER A 140 20.01 -8.17 6.42
N TRP A 141 19.22 -7.43 5.70
CA TRP A 141 18.68 -7.84 4.41
C TRP A 141 19.31 -7.07 3.27
N ARG A 142 19.75 -7.78 2.24
CA ARG A 142 20.13 -7.20 0.97
C ARG A 142 19.02 -7.44 -0.05
N LEU A 143 18.41 -6.35 -0.53
CA LEU A 143 17.36 -6.37 -1.54
C LEU A 143 17.94 -5.92 -2.88
N ARG A 144 17.81 -6.77 -3.91
CA ARG A 144 18.17 -6.41 -5.28
C ARG A 144 17.06 -5.58 -5.88
N VAL A 145 17.41 -4.50 -6.58
CA VAL A 145 16.46 -3.55 -7.13
C VAL A 145 16.82 -3.14 -8.55
N ILE A 146 15.80 -2.78 -9.33
CA ILE A 146 15.95 -2.06 -10.58
C ILE A 146 15.81 -0.56 -10.29
N TYR A 147 16.79 0.25 -10.70
CA TYR A 147 16.75 1.70 -10.57
C TYR A 147 15.69 2.30 -11.49
N GLY A 148 14.82 3.14 -10.97
CA GLY A 148 13.70 3.80 -11.64
C GLY A 148 12.34 3.37 -11.06
N PRO A 149 11.24 4.02 -11.53
CA PRO A 149 11.14 4.91 -12.71
C PRO A 149 11.56 6.38 -12.47
N HIS A 150 11.56 6.89 -11.23
CA HIS A 150 11.76 8.28 -10.89
C HIS A 150 13.13 8.49 -10.23
N GLY A 151 14.12 8.87 -11.01
CA GLY A 151 15.49 9.01 -10.54
C GLY A 151 16.05 10.42 -10.71
N ALA A 152 17.38 10.53 -10.62
CA ALA A 152 18.13 11.72 -10.93
C ALA A 152 18.23 11.94 -12.46
N PRO A 153 18.34 13.18 -12.94
CA PRO A 153 18.25 14.42 -12.19
C PRO A 153 16.82 14.97 -12.07
N ASP A 154 15.80 14.25 -12.57
CA ASP A 154 14.42 14.77 -12.70
C ASP A 154 13.75 15.00 -11.32
N PHE A 155 14.01 14.12 -10.34
CA PHE A 155 13.35 14.11 -9.05
C PHE A 155 14.32 14.18 -7.88
N PHE A 156 15.41 13.45 -7.96
CA PHE A 156 16.46 13.36 -6.96
C PHE A 156 17.74 13.98 -7.48
N THR A 157 18.61 14.47 -6.60
CA THR A 157 19.99 14.79 -6.97
C THR A 157 20.80 13.51 -7.15
N ASP A 158 21.91 13.56 -7.87
CA ASP A 158 22.81 12.39 -7.99
C ASP A 158 23.29 11.92 -6.62
N ARG A 159 23.55 12.86 -5.69
CA ARG A 159 23.93 12.54 -4.31
C ARG A 159 22.83 11.82 -3.55
N ASP A 160 21.56 12.20 -3.70
CA ASP A 160 20.45 11.48 -3.07
C ASP A 160 20.40 10.03 -3.50
N ILE A 161 20.71 9.76 -4.76
CA ILE A 161 20.75 8.40 -5.30
C ILE A 161 21.95 7.62 -4.77
N ASP A 162 23.11 8.25 -4.66
CA ASP A 162 24.30 7.63 -4.02
C ASP A 162 24.00 7.31 -2.55
N ASP A 163 23.49 8.28 -1.78
CA ASP A 163 23.10 8.10 -0.38
C ASP A 163 22.03 7.02 -0.21
N PHE A 164 21.06 6.91 -1.16
CA PHE A 164 20.03 5.88 -1.14
C PHE A 164 20.60 4.46 -1.25
N PHE A 165 21.62 4.25 -2.08
CA PHE A 165 22.23 2.93 -2.30
C PHE A 165 23.33 2.60 -1.28
N ASP A 166 23.97 3.60 -0.70
CA ASP A 166 25.05 3.41 0.29
C ASP A 166 24.54 3.27 1.73
N ALA A 167 23.29 3.67 2.00
CA ALA A 167 22.72 3.67 3.34
C ALA A 167 22.34 2.28 3.85
N ASP A 168 22.52 2.09 5.17
CA ASP A 168 21.90 1.04 5.95
C ASP A 168 20.52 1.52 6.45
N TRP A 169 19.47 1.20 5.72
CA TRP A 169 18.09 1.55 6.09
C TRP A 169 17.61 0.68 7.24
N GLU A 170 16.77 1.23 8.11
CA GLU A 170 16.15 0.48 9.20
C GLU A 170 14.64 0.37 9.01
N VAL A 171 14.09 -0.85 9.23
CA VAL A 171 12.66 -1.08 9.14
C VAL A 171 11.95 -0.42 10.31
N HIS A 172 11.04 0.50 10.00
CA HIS A 172 10.24 1.22 10.99
C HIS A 172 9.14 0.32 11.57
N TYR A 173 8.79 0.50 12.85
CA TYR A 173 7.76 -0.31 13.52
C TYR A 173 6.36 -0.18 12.89
N ASN A 174 6.04 0.96 12.26
CA ASN A 174 4.77 1.15 11.57
C ASN A 174 4.83 0.61 10.12
N SER A 175 5.22 -0.65 9.98
CA SER A 175 5.27 -1.41 8.74
C SER A 175 4.15 -2.44 8.70
N SER A 176 3.74 -2.87 7.50
CA SER A 176 2.69 -3.88 7.33
C SER A 176 2.78 -4.53 5.93
N ARG A 177 1.84 -5.43 5.61
CA ARG A 177 1.70 -6.00 4.26
C ARG A 177 1.43 -4.96 3.17
N THR A 178 0.87 -3.80 3.52
CA THR A 178 0.62 -2.71 2.58
C THR A 178 1.91 -1.98 2.19
N GLY A 179 2.88 -1.88 3.13
CA GLY A 179 4.16 -1.25 2.86
C GLY A 179 5.10 -1.35 4.06
N VAL A 180 6.38 -1.55 3.77
CA VAL A 180 7.47 -1.58 4.75
C VAL A 180 8.13 -0.21 4.76
N ARG A 181 7.94 0.56 5.82
CA ARG A 181 8.54 1.89 6.01
C ARG A 181 9.99 1.74 6.43
N LEU A 182 10.84 2.63 5.92
CA LEU A 182 12.27 2.64 6.24
C LEU A 182 12.69 3.98 6.83
N VAL A 183 13.64 3.94 7.72
CA VAL A 183 14.30 5.12 8.33
C VAL A 183 15.74 5.17 7.83
N GLY A 184 16.19 6.35 7.39
CA GLY A 184 17.53 6.56 6.85
C GLY A 184 17.72 7.99 6.35
N PRO A 185 18.66 8.23 5.42
CA PRO A 185 18.97 9.56 4.93
C PRO A 185 17.75 10.25 4.29
N LYS A 186 17.62 11.54 4.53
CA LYS A 186 16.59 12.38 3.89
C LYS A 186 17.13 12.94 2.58
N PRO A 187 16.36 12.86 1.46
CA PRO A 187 16.76 13.46 0.20
C PRO A 187 16.85 14.99 0.27
N GLN A 188 17.78 15.55 -0.50
CA GLN A 188 17.89 17.00 -0.70
C GLN A 188 16.95 17.49 -1.81
N TRP A 189 16.47 16.56 -2.64
CA TRP A 189 15.58 16.75 -3.78
C TRP A 189 16.14 17.63 -4.89
N ALA A 190 15.91 17.25 -6.14
CA ALA A 190 16.29 18.05 -7.32
C ALA A 190 15.27 19.16 -7.64
N ARG A 191 14.12 19.17 -6.97
CA ARG A 191 13.04 20.15 -7.17
C ARG A 191 12.48 20.64 -5.84
N SER A 192 11.88 21.83 -5.84
CA SER A 192 11.38 22.48 -4.63
C SER A 192 10.03 21.97 -4.13
N ASP A 193 9.19 21.48 -5.06
CA ASP A 193 7.81 21.08 -4.79
C ASP A 193 7.29 20.11 -5.87
N GLY A 194 6.05 19.64 -5.72
CA GLY A 194 5.35 18.80 -6.70
C GLY A 194 4.41 19.57 -7.63
N GLY A 195 4.39 20.90 -7.59
CA GLY A 195 3.46 21.73 -8.35
C GLY A 195 2.00 21.44 -7.98
N GLU A 196 1.13 21.31 -8.98
CA GLU A 196 -0.30 20.97 -8.76
C GLU A 196 -0.52 19.57 -8.18
N ALA A 197 0.50 18.72 -8.09
CA ALA A 197 0.41 17.42 -7.43
C ALA A 197 0.56 17.49 -5.90
N GLY A 198 1.12 18.59 -5.38
CA GLY A 198 1.28 18.85 -3.94
C GLY A 198 2.54 19.65 -3.63
N MET A 199 2.63 20.16 -2.41
CA MET A 199 3.72 21.05 -1.98
C MET A 199 5.04 20.32 -1.74
N HIS A 200 5.03 19.03 -1.43
CA HIS A 200 6.26 18.30 -1.14
C HIS A 200 6.96 17.83 -2.43
N PRO A 201 8.30 17.89 -2.52
CA PRO A 201 9.04 17.45 -3.70
C PRO A 201 8.80 15.98 -4.11
N SER A 202 8.43 15.12 -3.18
CA SER A 202 8.06 13.73 -3.50
C SER A 202 6.74 13.58 -4.26
N ASN A 203 5.90 14.61 -4.30
CA ASN A 203 4.58 14.53 -4.92
C ASN A 203 4.66 14.62 -6.44
N ILE A 204 3.97 13.71 -7.13
CA ILE A 204 3.77 13.72 -8.58
C ILE A 204 2.30 13.47 -8.89
N HIS A 205 1.91 13.70 -10.14
CA HIS A 205 0.60 13.26 -10.63
C HIS A 205 0.52 11.74 -10.56
N ASP A 206 -0.61 11.23 -10.09
CA ASP A 206 -0.79 9.83 -9.76
C ASP A 206 -0.39 8.92 -10.93
N ASN A 207 0.47 7.97 -10.62
CA ASN A 207 0.91 6.91 -11.50
C ASN A 207 0.69 5.55 -10.86
N ALA A 208 0.75 4.49 -11.68
CA ALA A 208 0.60 3.15 -11.16
C ALA A 208 1.88 2.66 -10.49
N TYR A 209 1.75 2.02 -9.32
CA TYR A 209 2.84 1.41 -8.59
C TYR A 209 3.09 -0.04 -8.96
N ALA A 210 4.35 -0.45 -8.99
CA ALA A 210 4.74 -1.84 -9.05
C ALA A 210 4.72 -2.47 -7.64
N ILE A 211 4.46 -3.77 -7.53
CA ILE A 211 4.75 -4.49 -6.29
C ILE A 211 6.26 -4.48 -6.07
N GLY A 212 6.70 -4.07 -4.89
CA GLY A 212 8.10 -3.87 -4.58
C GLY A 212 8.65 -2.48 -4.96
N ALA A 213 7.83 -1.57 -5.51
CA ALA A 213 8.25 -0.18 -5.70
C ALA A 213 8.57 0.46 -4.34
N ILE A 214 9.60 1.27 -4.32
CA ILE A 214 10.01 2.03 -3.14
C ILE A 214 9.55 3.46 -3.36
N ASP A 215 8.42 3.84 -2.76
CA ASP A 215 7.89 5.18 -2.88
C ASP A 215 8.37 6.08 -1.74
N PHE A 216 8.56 7.36 -2.01
CA PHE A 216 8.90 8.36 -0.99
C PHE A 216 7.66 9.13 -0.57
N THR A 217 7.05 8.69 0.53
CA THR A 217 5.94 9.42 1.17
C THR A 217 6.51 10.53 2.05
N GLY A 218 6.65 11.73 1.51
CA GLY A 218 7.50 12.77 2.08
C GLY A 218 8.97 12.37 1.94
N ASP A 219 9.75 12.51 3.02
CA ASP A 219 11.17 12.13 3.04
C ASP A 219 11.41 10.66 3.43
N MET A 220 10.35 9.91 3.69
CA MET A 220 10.45 8.54 4.18
C MET A 220 10.12 7.53 3.08
N PRO A 221 11.05 6.59 2.73
CA PRO A 221 10.78 5.56 1.76
C PRO A 221 9.91 4.44 2.34
N VAL A 222 9.01 3.93 1.50
CA VAL A 222 8.11 2.80 1.80
C VAL A 222 8.21 1.77 0.68
N ILE A 223 8.58 0.54 1.00
CA ILE A 223 8.56 -0.55 0.02
C ILE A 223 7.14 -1.09 -0.06
N LEU A 224 6.48 -0.93 -1.20
CA LEU A 224 5.10 -1.35 -1.39
C LEU A 224 4.99 -2.87 -1.48
N GLY A 225 4.15 -3.45 -0.63
CA GLY A 225 3.84 -4.87 -0.62
C GLY A 225 2.69 -5.24 -1.59
N PRO A 226 2.33 -6.53 -1.66
CA PRO A 226 1.23 -6.98 -2.50
C PRO A 226 -0.14 -6.44 -2.09
N ASP A 227 -0.31 -6.01 -0.84
CA ASP A 227 -1.52 -5.36 -0.32
C ASP A 227 -1.41 -3.83 -0.35
N GLY A 228 -0.37 -3.28 -1.01
CA GLY A 228 -0.16 -1.85 -1.19
C GLY A 228 -1.09 -1.21 -2.21
N PRO A 229 -1.13 0.13 -2.27
CA PRO A 229 -1.91 0.85 -3.28
C PRO A 229 -1.38 0.53 -4.69
N SER A 230 -2.29 0.40 -5.65
CA SER A 230 -1.93 0.18 -7.06
C SER A 230 -1.67 1.47 -7.82
N LEU A 231 -2.14 2.59 -7.31
CA LEU A 231 -2.04 3.93 -7.89
C LEU A 231 -1.75 4.94 -6.80
N GLY A 232 -0.95 5.94 -7.09
CA GLY A 232 -0.67 7.04 -6.17
C GLY A 232 0.32 8.06 -6.72
N GLY A 233 0.49 9.14 -5.99
CA GLY A 233 1.22 10.32 -6.44
C GLY A 233 2.51 10.58 -5.68
N PHE A 234 3.41 9.58 -5.62
CA PHE A 234 4.73 9.71 -5.03
C PHE A 234 5.82 9.15 -5.95
N VAL A 235 7.01 9.73 -5.87
CA VAL A 235 8.16 9.29 -6.67
C VAL A 235 8.73 7.97 -6.15
N CYS A 236 9.19 7.11 -7.09
CA CYS A 236 9.78 5.81 -6.80
C CYS A 236 11.16 5.71 -7.46
N PRO A 237 12.28 5.84 -6.72
CA PRO A 237 13.61 5.72 -7.30
C PRO A 237 14.02 4.31 -7.65
N ALA A 238 13.41 3.29 -7.04
CA ALA A 238 13.77 1.89 -7.29
C ALA A 238 12.59 0.94 -7.09
N THR A 239 12.72 -0.27 -7.64
CA THR A 239 11.74 -1.36 -7.49
C THR A 239 12.46 -2.66 -7.18
N VAL A 240 12.05 -3.36 -6.11
CA VAL A 240 12.58 -4.67 -5.72
C VAL A 240 12.27 -5.71 -6.81
N ILE A 241 13.27 -6.51 -7.21
CA ILE A 241 13.08 -7.53 -8.25
C ILE A 241 12.16 -8.66 -7.80
N ALA A 242 11.47 -9.30 -8.73
CA ALA A 242 10.51 -10.38 -8.46
C ALA A 242 11.11 -11.51 -7.60
N ALA A 243 12.37 -11.88 -7.84
CA ALA A 243 13.06 -12.92 -7.09
C ALA A 243 13.30 -12.59 -5.60
N ASP A 244 13.25 -11.32 -5.21
CA ASP A 244 13.47 -10.87 -3.83
C ASP A 244 12.19 -10.46 -3.07
N LEU A 245 11.02 -10.39 -3.74
CA LEU A 245 9.76 -9.99 -3.12
C LEU A 245 9.40 -10.82 -1.88
N TRP A 246 9.77 -12.10 -1.85
CA TRP A 246 9.53 -12.95 -0.68
C TRP A 246 10.21 -12.46 0.60
N LYS A 247 11.35 -11.74 0.48
CA LYS A 247 12.09 -11.16 1.60
C LYS A 247 11.27 -10.09 2.32
N LEU A 248 10.44 -9.33 1.58
CA LEU A 248 9.58 -8.30 2.15
C LEU A 248 8.61 -8.89 3.19
N GLY A 249 8.18 -10.14 2.97
CA GLY A 249 7.37 -10.87 3.92
C GLY A 249 8.09 -11.24 5.21
N GLN A 250 9.42 -11.19 5.26
CA GLN A 250 10.22 -11.56 6.42
C GLN A 250 10.77 -10.36 7.20
N LEU A 251 10.71 -9.16 6.63
CA LEU A 251 11.17 -7.94 7.29
C LEU A 251 10.33 -7.65 8.54
N LYS A 252 11.00 -7.30 9.63
CA LYS A 252 10.39 -6.86 10.90
C LYS A 252 11.03 -5.56 11.39
N ALA A 253 10.36 -4.87 12.28
CA ALA A 253 10.85 -3.64 12.88
C ALA A 253 12.26 -3.82 13.47
N GLY A 254 13.16 -2.86 13.19
CA GLY A 254 14.57 -2.87 13.60
C GLY A 254 15.52 -3.64 12.68
N ASP A 255 15.01 -4.41 11.71
CA ASP A 255 15.86 -5.06 10.70
C ASP A 255 16.58 -4.00 9.84
N LYS A 256 17.81 -4.33 9.40
CA LYS A 256 18.57 -3.49 8.46
C LYS A 256 18.34 -3.94 7.03
N VAL A 257 18.28 -2.95 6.14
CA VAL A 257 18.05 -3.17 4.71
C VAL A 257 19.06 -2.38 3.90
N THR A 258 19.71 -3.04 2.94
CA THR A 258 20.57 -2.42 1.93
C THR A 258 20.04 -2.74 0.54
N PHE A 259 20.18 -1.80 -0.40
CA PHE A 259 19.74 -1.97 -1.78
C PHE A 259 20.93 -2.25 -2.70
N LEU A 260 20.78 -3.27 -3.56
CA LEU A 260 21.76 -3.62 -4.57
C LEU A 260 21.18 -3.41 -5.96
N PRO A 261 21.66 -2.41 -6.73
CA PRO A 261 21.20 -2.21 -8.09
C PRO A 261 21.65 -3.34 -9.01
N VAL A 262 20.71 -3.90 -9.81
CA VAL A 262 20.99 -4.98 -10.76
C VAL A 262 20.41 -4.65 -12.14
N SER A 263 20.90 -5.31 -13.18
CA SER A 263 20.33 -5.21 -14.51
C SER A 263 19.00 -5.99 -14.63
N ILE A 264 18.16 -5.60 -15.57
CA ILE A 264 16.91 -6.34 -15.86
C ILE A 264 17.24 -7.77 -16.29
N ASP A 265 18.26 -7.97 -17.11
CA ASP A 265 18.66 -9.30 -17.59
C ASP A 265 19.11 -10.21 -16.45
N ASP A 266 19.90 -9.66 -15.48
CA ASP A 266 20.29 -10.39 -14.29
C ASP A 266 19.09 -10.71 -13.41
N ALA A 267 18.16 -9.78 -13.23
CA ALA A 267 16.93 -10.00 -12.46
C ALA A 267 16.08 -11.13 -13.05
N VAL A 268 15.87 -11.11 -14.37
CA VAL A 268 15.15 -12.16 -15.11
C VAL A 268 15.86 -13.52 -15.00
N ALA A 269 17.20 -13.55 -15.11
CA ALA A 269 17.97 -14.78 -15.00
C ALA A 269 17.94 -15.37 -13.58
N VAL A 270 17.96 -14.51 -12.54
CA VAL A 270 17.83 -14.94 -11.14
C VAL A 270 16.44 -15.50 -10.85
N GLU A 271 15.38 -14.84 -11.32
CA GLU A 271 14.02 -15.36 -11.18
C GLU A 271 13.89 -16.74 -11.86
N LYS A 272 14.42 -16.89 -13.07
CA LYS A 272 14.42 -18.16 -13.77
C LYS A 272 15.12 -19.26 -12.96
N ALA A 273 16.31 -18.98 -12.43
CA ALA A 273 17.07 -19.91 -11.59
C ALA A 273 16.27 -20.31 -10.34
N GLN A 274 15.57 -19.35 -9.71
CA GLN A 274 14.70 -19.59 -8.56
C GLN A 274 13.51 -20.48 -8.92
N LEU A 275 12.85 -20.22 -10.04
CA LEU A 275 11.73 -21.04 -10.54
C LEU A 275 12.17 -22.47 -10.91
N ASP A 276 13.34 -22.61 -11.53
CA ASP A 276 13.91 -23.92 -11.87
C ASP A 276 14.34 -24.69 -10.62
N SER A 277 14.87 -24.00 -9.59
CA SER A 277 15.15 -24.60 -8.28
C SER A 277 13.88 -25.08 -7.58
N LEU A 278 12.81 -24.29 -7.63
CA LEU A 278 11.49 -24.67 -7.09
C LEU A 278 10.91 -25.90 -7.78
N LYS A 279 11.05 -26.01 -9.11
CA LYS A 279 10.56 -27.15 -9.90
C LYS A 279 11.36 -28.42 -9.61
N SER A 280 12.69 -28.32 -9.60
CA SER A 280 13.59 -29.47 -9.50
C SER A 280 13.92 -29.89 -8.07
N LEU A 281 13.65 -29.05 -7.08
CA LEU A 281 14.14 -29.14 -5.69
C LEU A 281 15.67 -29.33 -5.63
N LYS A 282 16.41 -28.70 -6.56
CA LYS A 282 17.86 -28.63 -6.60
C LYS A 282 18.28 -27.17 -6.64
N LYS A 283 19.36 -26.82 -5.93
CA LYS A 283 19.88 -25.45 -5.92
C LYS A 283 20.44 -25.10 -7.31
N ILE A 284 19.80 -24.13 -7.96
CA ILE A 284 20.27 -23.51 -9.20
C ILE A 284 20.50 -22.04 -8.89
N THR A 285 21.75 -21.59 -9.03
CA THR A 285 22.14 -20.20 -8.71
C THR A 285 22.61 -19.50 -9.98
N LYS A 286 22.39 -18.21 -10.03
CA LYS A 286 22.94 -17.30 -11.03
C LYS A 286 23.80 -16.27 -10.30
N ASN A 287 25.07 -16.22 -10.63
CA ASN A 287 25.92 -15.13 -10.17
C ASN A 287 25.54 -13.86 -10.92
N ILE A 288 25.39 -12.80 -10.17
CA ILE A 288 25.08 -11.46 -10.67
C ILE A 288 26.11 -10.47 -10.15
N SER A 289 26.33 -9.42 -10.91
CA SER A 289 27.14 -8.28 -10.50
C SER A 289 26.24 -7.07 -10.20
N THR A 290 26.77 -6.16 -9.40
CA THR A 290 26.15 -4.84 -9.23
C THR A 290 26.12 -4.13 -10.58
N ALA A 291 24.95 -3.67 -10.99
CA ALA A 291 24.81 -2.86 -12.18
C ALA A 291 25.19 -1.40 -11.88
N PRO A 292 25.85 -0.70 -12.83
CA PRO A 292 26.05 0.72 -12.67
C PRO A 292 24.69 1.44 -12.64
N ILE A 293 24.57 2.44 -11.78
CA ILE A 293 23.41 3.31 -11.74
C ILE A 293 23.43 4.13 -13.03
N SER A 294 22.41 3.95 -13.86
CA SER A 294 22.27 4.62 -15.15
C SER A 294 20.89 5.28 -15.22
N SER A 295 20.65 6.12 -16.24
CA SER A 295 19.33 6.74 -16.39
C SER A 295 18.19 5.72 -16.33
N PRO A 296 17.10 5.99 -15.58
CA PRO A 296 15.90 5.13 -15.58
C PRO A 296 15.15 5.20 -16.93
N ILE A 297 15.49 6.17 -17.79
CA ILE A 297 14.90 6.37 -19.10
C ILE A 297 15.48 5.37 -20.10
N LEU A 298 14.62 4.55 -20.69
CA LEU A 298 14.97 3.59 -21.73
C LEU A 298 14.90 4.20 -23.14
N LYS A 299 13.91 5.06 -23.37
CA LYS A 299 13.64 5.68 -24.65
C LYS A 299 12.84 6.96 -24.48
N THR A 300 13.14 7.96 -25.33
CA THR A 300 12.34 9.17 -25.46
C THR A 300 11.94 9.35 -26.92
N ILE A 301 10.67 9.68 -27.16
CA ILE A 301 10.11 10.04 -28.47
C ILE A 301 9.71 11.51 -28.38
N ALA A 302 10.18 12.31 -29.34
CA ALA A 302 9.94 13.73 -29.35
C ALA A 302 8.46 14.06 -29.64
N GLU A 303 7.96 15.17 -29.07
CA GLU A 303 6.58 15.65 -29.21
C GLU A 303 6.14 15.82 -30.66
N GLN A 304 7.03 16.34 -31.52
CA GLN A 304 6.74 16.61 -32.93
C GLN A 304 6.31 15.36 -33.72
N GLN A 305 6.63 14.16 -33.20
CA GLN A 305 6.32 12.92 -33.89
C GLN A 305 4.87 12.44 -33.66
N TYR A 306 4.34 12.65 -32.46
CA TYR A 306 3.03 12.12 -32.06
C TYR A 306 2.18 13.11 -31.22
N GLY A 307 2.52 14.41 -31.21
CA GLY A 307 1.75 15.45 -30.50
C GLY A 307 1.94 15.48 -28.98
N ALA A 308 2.76 14.59 -28.44
CA ALA A 308 3.21 14.62 -27.05
C ALA A 308 4.57 13.94 -26.93
N LYS A 309 5.44 14.43 -26.06
CA LYS A 309 6.67 13.73 -25.68
C LYS A 309 6.31 12.41 -25.03
N ILE A 310 6.96 11.30 -25.42
CA ILE A 310 6.69 9.98 -24.82
C ILE A 310 8.00 9.47 -24.24
N VAL A 311 7.95 9.00 -22.97
CA VAL A 311 9.12 8.49 -22.26
C VAL A 311 8.84 7.08 -21.75
N TYR A 312 9.71 6.14 -22.08
CA TYR A 312 9.70 4.79 -21.54
C TYR A 312 10.67 4.73 -20.38
N ARG A 313 10.19 4.31 -19.19
CA ARG A 313 11.00 4.21 -17.99
C ARG A 313 11.02 2.79 -17.41
N ARG A 314 12.18 2.40 -16.87
CA ARG A 314 12.28 1.17 -16.06
C ARG A 314 11.42 1.33 -14.81
N ALA A 315 10.60 0.34 -14.51
CA ALA A 315 9.75 0.33 -13.31
C ALA A 315 9.82 -1.03 -12.57
N GLY A 316 10.94 -1.73 -12.69
CA GLY A 316 11.17 -3.09 -12.19
C GLY A 316 11.54 -4.06 -13.31
N ASP A 317 11.72 -5.34 -12.98
CA ASP A 317 12.03 -6.43 -13.91
C ASP A 317 10.77 -7.03 -14.57
N LYS A 318 9.57 -6.67 -14.07
CA LYS A 318 8.25 -7.09 -14.56
C LYS A 318 7.35 -5.94 -14.98
N TYR A 319 7.84 -4.71 -14.96
CA TYR A 319 7.04 -3.53 -15.21
C TYR A 319 7.76 -2.54 -16.11
N LEU A 320 7.00 -1.94 -17.01
CA LEU A 320 7.43 -0.82 -17.85
C LEU A 320 6.45 0.34 -17.67
N LEU A 321 6.97 1.54 -17.44
CA LEU A 321 6.18 2.76 -17.37
C LEU A 321 6.33 3.55 -18.68
N VAL A 322 5.21 3.89 -19.31
CA VAL A 322 5.14 4.76 -20.49
C VAL A 322 4.47 6.06 -20.07
N GLU A 323 5.17 7.16 -20.14
CA GLU A 323 4.69 8.50 -19.79
C GLU A 323 4.47 9.37 -21.02
N PHE A 324 3.44 10.23 -20.95
CA PHE A 324 3.08 11.19 -21.99
C PHE A 324 3.20 12.63 -21.48
N GLY A 325 3.80 13.51 -22.28
CA GLY A 325 3.87 14.95 -22.03
C GLY A 325 4.65 15.36 -20.78
N GLU A 326 4.40 16.57 -20.34
CA GLU A 326 5.01 17.19 -19.16
C GLU A 326 4.31 16.73 -17.85
N LEU A 327 4.95 17.02 -16.71
CA LEU A 327 4.37 16.76 -15.35
C LEU A 327 3.27 17.79 -15.05
N LYS A 328 2.15 17.68 -15.72
CA LYS A 328 0.96 18.54 -15.52
C LYS A 328 -0.31 17.71 -15.55
N LEU A 329 -1.37 18.20 -14.90
CA LEU A 329 -2.71 17.66 -15.02
C LEU A 329 -3.31 18.05 -16.37
N ASP A 330 -3.46 17.07 -17.25
CA ASP A 330 -3.96 17.28 -18.61
C ASP A 330 -4.83 16.11 -19.04
N ILE A 331 -6.11 16.39 -19.33
CA ILE A 331 -7.08 15.36 -19.73
C ILE A 331 -6.72 14.78 -21.10
N GLU A 332 -6.11 15.55 -22.00
CA GLU A 332 -5.63 15.04 -23.28
C GLU A 332 -4.55 13.98 -23.10
N LEU A 333 -3.57 14.22 -22.21
CA LEU A 333 -2.53 13.23 -21.91
C LEU A 333 -3.16 11.93 -21.36
N ARG A 334 -4.17 12.06 -20.48
CA ARG A 334 -4.90 10.89 -19.94
C ARG A 334 -5.66 10.15 -21.04
N PHE A 335 -6.20 10.87 -21.99
CA PHE A 335 -6.89 10.29 -23.14
C PHE A 335 -5.93 9.50 -24.04
N ARG A 336 -4.71 9.99 -24.27
CA ARG A 336 -3.62 9.27 -24.98
C ARG A 336 -3.23 7.98 -24.28
N VAL A 337 -3.13 8.01 -22.95
CA VAL A 337 -2.91 6.82 -22.11
C VAL A 337 -4.03 5.79 -22.31
N HIS A 338 -5.28 6.25 -22.32
CA HIS A 338 -6.45 5.39 -22.52
C HIS A 338 -6.48 4.74 -23.89
N ALA A 339 -6.21 5.53 -24.94
CA ALA A 339 -6.13 5.02 -26.31
C ALA A 339 -5.05 3.94 -26.45
N LEU A 340 -3.87 4.13 -25.85
CA LEU A 340 -2.82 3.10 -25.80
C LEU A 340 -3.28 1.85 -25.06
N MET A 341 -3.96 2.02 -23.92
CA MET A 341 -4.50 0.91 -23.14
C MET A 341 -5.52 0.10 -23.95
N LEU A 342 -6.49 0.74 -24.59
CA LEU A 342 -7.49 0.09 -25.44
C LEU A 342 -6.82 -0.66 -26.59
N TRP A 343 -5.85 -0.03 -27.27
CA TRP A 343 -5.13 -0.72 -28.36
C TRP A 343 -4.45 -2.00 -27.87
N LEU A 344 -3.80 -1.98 -26.70
CA LEU A 344 -3.16 -3.15 -26.12
C LEU A 344 -4.16 -4.23 -25.67
N GLN A 345 -5.36 -3.84 -25.23
CA GLN A 345 -6.45 -4.77 -24.90
C GLN A 345 -7.00 -5.45 -26.13
N ASP A 346 -7.22 -4.71 -27.23
CA ASP A 346 -7.72 -5.25 -28.49
C ASP A 346 -6.68 -6.13 -29.20
N ASN A 347 -5.41 -5.77 -29.07
CA ASN A 347 -4.28 -6.49 -29.66
C ASN A 347 -3.51 -7.29 -28.59
N ARG A 348 -4.22 -8.10 -27.80
CA ARG A 348 -3.64 -8.84 -26.67
C ARG A 348 -2.34 -9.52 -27.04
N GLN A 349 -1.29 -9.23 -26.27
CA GLN A 349 0.04 -9.81 -26.43
C GLN A 349 0.26 -10.88 -25.37
N GLN A 350 0.80 -12.04 -25.81
CA GLN A 350 1.20 -13.08 -24.87
C GLN A 350 2.30 -12.52 -23.94
N GLY A 351 2.13 -12.70 -22.63
CA GLY A 351 3.06 -12.22 -21.63
C GLY A 351 2.72 -10.83 -21.08
N VAL A 352 1.79 -10.07 -21.65
CA VAL A 352 1.22 -8.87 -20.99
C VAL A 352 0.14 -9.33 -20.02
N LEU A 353 0.34 -9.04 -18.73
CA LEU A 353 -0.51 -9.52 -17.63
C LEU A 353 -1.57 -8.49 -17.26
N GLU A 354 -1.17 -7.22 -17.09
CA GLU A 354 -2.03 -6.14 -16.59
C GLU A 354 -1.63 -4.80 -17.17
N LEU A 355 -2.60 -3.93 -17.36
CA LEU A 355 -2.45 -2.55 -17.82
C LEU A 355 -3.07 -1.62 -16.79
N THR A 356 -2.27 -0.80 -16.13
CA THR A 356 -2.75 0.13 -15.10
C THR A 356 -2.46 1.57 -15.53
N PRO A 357 -3.50 2.34 -15.88
CA PRO A 357 -3.34 3.73 -16.27
C PRO A 357 -3.19 4.64 -15.05
N GLY A 358 -2.21 5.52 -15.09
CA GLY A 358 -2.09 6.71 -14.26
C GLY A 358 -2.70 7.93 -14.97
N ILE A 359 -2.41 9.13 -14.44
CA ILE A 359 -2.96 10.38 -14.98
C ILE A 359 -2.37 10.68 -16.36
N ARG A 360 -1.06 10.50 -16.54
CA ARG A 360 -0.34 10.74 -17.79
C ARG A 360 0.58 9.58 -18.17
N SER A 361 0.36 8.42 -17.56
CA SER A 361 1.22 7.25 -17.76
C SER A 361 0.43 5.96 -17.85
N LEU A 362 0.99 4.97 -18.52
CA LEU A 362 0.51 3.60 -18.53
C LEU A 362 1.60 2.70 -17.96
N LYS A 363 1.32 2.00 -16.88
CA LYS A 363 2.17 0.91 -16.41
C LYS A 363 1.73 -0.40 -17.04
N ILE A 364 2.68 -1.12 -17.58
CA ILE A 364 2.48 -2.41 -18.20
C ILE A 364 3.16 -3.45 -17.33
N HIS A 365 2.37 -4.33 -16.72
CA HIS A 365 2.84 -5.53 -16.02
C HIS A 365 2.97 -6.65 -17.03
N TYR A 366 4.16 -7.22 -17.14
CA TYR A 366 4.44 -8.29 -18.11
C TYR A 366 5.25 -9.44 -17.50
N ASP A 367 5.08 -10.63 -18.03
CA ASP A 367 5.91 -11.78 -17.67
C ASP A 367 7.22 -11.74 -18.45
N SER A 368 8.29 -11.32 -17.81
CA SER A 368 9.63 -11.21 -18.40
C SER A 368 10.25 -12.58 -18.77
N GLN A 369 9.66 -13.69 -18.30
CA GLN A 369 10.03 -15.04 -18.76
C GLN A 369 9.37 -15.42 -20.11
N VAL A 370 8.34 -14.68 -20.55
CA VAL A 370 7.57 -14.94 -21.78
C VAL A 370 7.85 -13.90 -22.85
N VAL A 371 7.93 -12.63 -22.49
CA VAL A 371 8.19 -11.52 -23.41
C VAL A 371 9.37 -10.68 -22.91
N SER A 372 10.38 -10.45 -23.76
CA SER A 372 11.51 -9.59 -23.40
C SER A 372 11.12 -8.10 -23.43
N LEU A 373 11.88 -7.29 -22.70
CA LEU A 373 11.67 -5.84 -22.67
C LEU A 373 11.77 -5.20 -24.06
N GLU A 374 12.76 -5.61 -24.88
CA GLU A 374 12.95 -5.10 -26.24
C GLU A 374 11.74 -5.42 -27.12
N ARG A 375 11.20 -6.65 -27.03
CA ARG A 375 10.00 -7.04 -27.77
C ARG A 375 8.79 -6.25 -27.32
N LEU A 376 8.61 -6.04 -26.00
CA LEU A 376 7.54 -5.22 -25.47
C LEU A 376 7.64 -3.77 -25.99
N MET A 377 8.83 -3.17 -25.97
CA MET A 377 9.05 -1.82 -26.51
C MET A 377 8.72 -1.74 -28.01
N ALA A 378 9.08 -2.75 -28.80
CA ALA A 378 8.74 -2.79 -30.23
C ALA A 378 7.21 -2.89 -30.47
N ILE A 379 6.48 -3.60 -29.60
CA ILE A 379 5.01 -3.66 -29.64
C ILE A 379 4.42 -2.27 -29.33
N LEU A 380 4.95 -1.60 -28.32
CA LEU A 380 4.50 -0.26 -27.93
C LEU A 380 4.79 0.78 -29.01
N ASP A 381 5.94 0.72 -29.66
CA ASP A 381 6.26 1.61 -30.80
C ASP A 381 5.23 1.46 -31.92
N LYS A 382 4.83 0.22 -32.22
CA LYS A 382 3.78 -0.06 -33.20
C LYS A 382 2.42 0.48 -32.74
N ALA A 383 2.07 0.24 -31.48
CA ALA A 383 0.83 0.75 -30.89
C ALA A 383 0.75 2.29 -30.99
N ILE A 384 1.79 2.99 -30.51
CA ILE A 384 1.86 4.45 -30.54
C ILE A 384 1.80 5.00 -31.97
N ALA A 385 2.47 4.34 -32.92
CA ALA A 385 2.42 4.75 -34.33
C ALA A 385 1.02 4.64 -34.95
N SER A 386 0.16 3.78 -34.41
CA SER A 386 -1.23 3.61 -34.86
C SER A 386 -2.21 4.62 -34.26
N LEU A 387 -1.82 5.34 -33.19
CA LEU A 387 -2.66 6.30 -32.45
C LEU A 387 -2.60 7.74 -33.00
N LYS A 388 -2.47 7.93 -34.31
CA LYS A 388 -2.31 9.25 -34.92
C LYS A 388 -3.56 10.14 -34.92
N ASN A 389 -4.74 9.58 -34.79
CA ASN A 389 -6.04 10.31 -34.91
C ASN A 389 -6.90 10.05 -33.67
N ILE A 390 -6.33 10.22 -32.49
CA ILE A 390 -7.06 9.99 -31.23
C ILE A 390 -8.19 11.01 -30.99
N GLU A 391 -8.13 12.17 -31.63
CA GLU A 391 -9.10 13.27 -31.46
C GLU A 391 -10.53 12.82 -31.82
N ASN A 392 -10.68 11.85 -32.71
CA ASN A 392 -11.96 11.29 -33.14
C ASN A 392 -12.45 10.10 -32.31
N LEU A 393 -11.70 9.71 -31.29
CA LEU A 393 -12.09 8.60 -30.41
C LEU A 393 -13.14 9.08 -29.41
N GLU A 394 -14.32 8.47 -29.43
CA GLU A 394 -15.34 8.65 -28.39
C GLU A 394 -15.19 7.57 -27.33
N VAL A 395 -15.15 7.96 -26.08
CA VAL A 395 -15.06 7.02 -24.95
C VAL A 395 -16.44 6.93 -24.29
N PRO A 396 -17.06 5.72 -24.25
CA PRO A 396 -18.30 5.52 -23.49
C PRO A 396 -18.10 5.92 -22.03
N ALA A 397 -18.98 6.73 -21.51
CA ALA A 397 -18.91 7.32 -20.18
C ALA A 397 -20.31 7.33 -19.52
N ARG A 398 -20.34 7.59 -18.22
CA ARG A 398 -21.59 7.78 -17.47
C ARG A 398 -21.48 9.02 -16.61
N VAL A 399 -22.60 9.70 -16.39
CA VAL A 399 -22.75 10.66 -15.29
C VAL A 399 -23.35 9.92 -14.11
N VAL A 400 -22.59 9.83 -13.03
CA VAL A 400 -22.95 9.08 -11.82
C VAL A 400 -23.21 10.08 -10.69
N HIS A 401 -24.47 10.17 -10.26
CA HIS A 401 -24.88 11.08 -9.19
C HIS A 401 -24.73 10.41 -7.84
N LEU A 402 -23.89 10.97 -6.97
CA LEU A 402 -23.54 10.42 -5.66
C LEU A 402 -24.02 11.34 -4.53
N PRO A 403 -24.65 10.82 -3.46
CA PRO A 403 -24.95 11.62 -2.27
C PRO A 403 -23.65 11.98 -1.54
N LEU A 404 -23.55 13.19 -1.01
CA LEU A 404 -22.41 13.65 -0.21
C LEU A 404 -22.92 14.31 1.08
N SER A 405 -22.54 13.74 2.23
CA SER A 405 -22.64 14.39 3.53
C SER A 405 -21.47 15.35 3.68
N TRP A 406 -21.75 16.65 3.62
CA TRP A 406 -20.73 17.70 3.70
C TRP A 406 -20.15 17.78 5.11
N ASP A 407 -18.82 17.89 5.22
CA ASP A 407 -18.09 18.01 6.50
C ASP A 407 -18.54 16.95 7.53
N ASP A 408 -18.60 15.71 7.08
CA ASP A 408 -19.15 14.56 7.81
C ASP A 408 -18.39 14.27 9.12
N ASP A 409 -19.12 13.88 10.17
CA ASP A 409 -18.56 13.60 11.51
C ASP A 409 -17.45 12.53 11.50
N ALA A 410 -17.53 11.52 10.62
CA ALA A 410 -16.49 10.52 10.49
C ALA A 410 -15.17 11.11 9.93
N CYS A 411 -15.27 12.15 9.09
CA CYS A 411 -14.11 12.89 8.60
C CYS A 411 -13.51 13.76 9.71
N ARG A 412 -14.33 14.44 10.50
CA ARG A 412 -13.89 15.23 11.67
C ARG A 412 -13.19 14.33 12.69
N LEU A 413 -13.77 13.18 13.01
CA LEU A 413 -13.14 12.20 13.89
C LEU A 413 -11.76 11.75 13.41
N ALA A 414 -11.57 11.59 12.07
CA ALA A 414 -10.27 11.23 11.51
C ALA A 414 -9.24 12.36 11.66
N ILE A 415 -9.67 13.63 11.55
CA ILE A 415 -8.82 14.81 11.80
C ILE A 415 -8.42 14.86 13.28
N ASP A 416 -9.37 14.68 14.20
CA ASP A 416 -9.12 14.70 15.65
C ASP A 416 -8.13 13.61 16.06
N LYS A 417 -8.30 12.38 15.57
CA LYS A 417 -7.36 11.28 15.80
C LYS A 417 -5.96 11.62 15.28
N TYR A 418 -5.87 12.23 14.10
CA TYR A 418 -4.59 12.66 13.54
C TYR A 418 -3.89 13.70 14.42
N MET A 419 -4.62 14.71 14.87
CA MET A 419 -4.06 15.74 15.75
C MET A 419 -3.60 15.17 17.10
N GLN A 420 -4.29 14.14 17.62
CA GLN A 420 -3.93 13.49 18.89
C GLN A 420 -2.71 12.60 18.78
N SER A 421 -2.54 11.88 17.67
CA SER A 421 -1.58 10.78 17.57
C SER A 421 -0.46 10.97 16.55
N VAL A 422 -0.55 11.97 15.64
CA VAL A 422 0.42 12.14 14.54
C VAL A 422 1.03 13.54 14.53
N ARG A 423 0.22 14.60 14.39
CA ARG A 423 0.71 15.97 14.28
C ARG A 423 -0.34 16.96 14.75
N LYS A 424 -0.11 17.54 15.95
CA LYS A 424 -1.06 18.42 16.61
C LYS A 424 -1.24 19.78 15.93
N ASP A 425 -0.18 20.31 15.35
CA ASP A 425 -0.08 21.66 14.78
C ASP A 425 -0.03 21.68 13.25
N ALA A 426 -0.56 20.65 12.60
CA ALA A 426 -0.56 20.58 11.14
C ALA A 426 -1.31 21.76 10.51
N PRO A 427 -0.76 22.40 9.43
CA PRO A 427 -1.36 23.61 8.83
C PRO A 427 -2.78 23.43 8.28
N TRP A 428 -3.19 22.19 8.02
CA TRP A 428 -4.52 21.82 7.53
C TRP A 428 -5.51 21.44 8.64
N CYS A 429 -5.08 21.51 9.89
CA CYS A 429 -5.90 21.26 11.07
C CYS A 429 -6.32 22.57 11.77
N PRO A 430 -7.42 22.60 12.52
CA PRO A 430 -8.38 21.51 12.76
C PRO A 430 -9.44 21.35 11.66
N SER A 431 -9.46 22.16 10.61
CA SER A 431 -10.48 22.13 9.55
C SER A 431 -9.84 22.04 8.17
N ASN A 432 -10.02 20.88 7.52
CA ASN A 432 -9.55 20.69 6.14
C ASN A 432 -10.26 21.64 5.16
N ILE A 433 -11.54 21.92 5.38
CA ILE A 433 -12.34 22.82 4.50
C ILE A 433 -11.80 24.23 4.59
N GLU A 434 -11.50 24.73 5.78
CA GLU A 434 -10.90 26.06 5.95
C GLU A 434 -9.49 26.12 5.33
N PHE A 435 -8.72 25.06 5.41
CA PHE A 435 -7.45 24.96 4.72
C PHE A 435 -7.63 25.00 3.19
N ILE A 436 -8.60 24.23 2.63
CA ILE A 436 -8.92 24.26 1.20
C ILE A 436 -9.31 25.66 0.77
N ARG A 437 -10.16 26.38 1.55
CA ARG A 437 -10.53 27.78 1.28
C ARG A 437 -9.30 28.66 1.16
N ARG A 438 -8.43 28.61 2.15
CA ARG A 438 -7.24 29.48 2.29
C ARG A 438 -6.22 29.25 1.17
N ILE A 439 -5.86 28.00 0.90
CA ILE A 439 -4.85 27.65 -0.11
C ILE A 439 -5.29 27.93 -1.55
N ASN A 440 -6.60 28.04 -1.79
CA ASN A 440 -7.17 28.38 -3.10
C ASN A 440 -7.56 29.87 -3.22
N GLY A 441 -7.37 30.68 -2.18
CA GLY A 441 -7.71 32.11 -2.20
C GLY A 441 -9.20 32.37 -2.33
N LEU A 442 -10.04 31.50 -1.78
CA LEU A 442 -11.50 31.69 -1.78
C LEU A 442 -11.92 32.56 -0.60
N ASP A 443 -13.03 33.30 -0.81
CA ASP A 443 -13.44 34.34 0.15
C ASP A 443 -14.11 33.71 1.39
N ASP A 444 -14.90 32.64 1.21
CA ASP A 444 -15.56 31.93 2.30
C ASP A 444 -15.69 30.41 2.06
N ILE A 445 -16.15 29.68 3.07
CA ILE A 445 -16.35 28.22 3.02
C ILE A 445 -17.49 27.86 2.05
N GLN A 446 -18.49 28.73 1.87
CA GLN A 446 -19.60 28.46 0.95
C GLN A 446 -19.09 28.34 -0.49
N GLN A 447 -18.12 29.14 -0.91
CA GLN A 447 -17.49 28.99 -2.23
C GLN A 447 -16.80 27.64 -2.40
N VAL A 448 -16.17 27.08 -1.34
CA VAL A 448 -15.62 25.73 -1.41
C VAL A 448 -16.72 24.72 -1.67
N LYS A 449 -17.82 24.82 -0.92
CA LYS A 449 -19.00 23.96 -1.06
C LYS A 449 -19.62 24.05 -2.43
N ASP A 450 -19.86 25.26 -2.92
CA ASP A 450 -20.45 25.51 -4.24
C ASP A 450 -19.59 24.91 -5.36
N ILE A 451 -18.28 25.07 -5.29
CA ILE A 451 -17.36 24.46 -6.27
C ILE A 451 -17.46 22.94 -6.24
N VAL A 452 -17.45 22.31 -5.04
CA VAL A 452 -17.50 20.85 -4.91
C VAL A 452 -18.80 20.28 -5.47
N PHE A 453 -19.95 20.90 -5.21
CA PHE A 453 -21.26 20.41 -5.66
C PHE A 453 -21.58 20.75 -7.13
N ASN A 454 -21.01 21.83 -7.68
CA ASN A 454 -21.22 22.19 -9.09
C ASN A 454 -20.24 21.47 -10.04
N ALA A 455 -19.15 20.90 -9.53
CA ALA A 455 -18.17 20.23 -10.35
C ALA A 455 -18.69 18.92 -10.95
N SER A 456 -18.26 18.64 -12.19
CA SER A 456 -18.31 17.30 -12.79
C SER A 456 -16.92 16.71 -12.76
N TYR A 457 -16.72 15.65 -11.95
CA TYR A 457 -15.41 15.04 -11.73
C TYR A 457 -15.19 13.88 -12.69
N LEU A 458 -14.26 14.03 -13.64
CA LEU A 458 -13.87 12.98 -14.57
C LEU A 458 -12.99 11.94 -13.87
N VAL A 459 -13.38 10.68 -13.88
CA VAL A 459 -12.62 9.55 -13.32
C VAL A 459 -11.45 9.23 -14.24
N MET A 460 -10.25 9.57 -13.81
CA MET A 460 -9.02 9.38 -14.56
C MET A 460 -8.28 8.09 -14.20
N GLY A 461 -8.41 7.63 -12.96
CA GLY A 461 -7.80 6.41 -12.44
C GLY A 461 -8.72 5.69 -11.45
N LEU A 462 -8.48 4.39 -11.27
CA LEU A 462 -9.18 3.56 -10.29
C LEU A 462 -8.15 2.78 -9.48
N GLY A 463 -8.34 2.67 -8.16
CA GLY A 463 -7.43 1.99 -7.25
C GLY A 463 -6.47 2.92 -6.50
N ASP A 464 -6.72 4.25 -6.54
CA ASP A 464 -6.06 5.18 -5.62
C ASP A 464 -6.50 4.81 -4.20
N VAL A 465 -5.50 4.53 -3.37
CA VAL A 465 -5.64 3.91 -2.08
C VAL A 465 -6.12 2.46 -2.17
N TYR A 466 -7.32 2.09 -2.67
CA TYR A 466 -7.75 0.68 -2.86
C TYR A 466 -9.13 0.56 -3.52
N LEU A 467 -9.44 -0.65 -4.06
CA LEU A 467 -10.78 -1.18 -4.29
C LEU A 467 -11.70 -0.29 -5.14
N GLY A 468 -11.21 0.12 -6.30
CA GLY A 468 -12.00 0.94 -7.22
C GLY A 468 -12.20 2.37 -6.75
N ALA A 469 -11.43 2.82 -5.76
CA ALA A 469 -11.37 4.23 -5.37
C ALA A 469 -10.96 5.09 -6.57
N PRO A 470 -11.73 6.13 -6.91
CA PRO A 470 -11.41 6.97 -8.06
C PRO A 470 -10.33 7.99 -7.73
N VAL A 471 -9.45 8.23 -8.70
CA VAL A 471 -8.73 9.48 -8.86
C VAL A 471 -9.49 10.27 -9.91
N ALA A 472 -10.11 11.37 -9.52
CA ALA A 472 -10.93 12.17 -10.42
C ALA A 472 -10.54 13.65 -10.36
N THR A 473 -10.80 14.38 -11.45
CA THR A 473 -10.55 15.83 -11.50
C THR A 473 -11.74 16.53 -12.13
N PRO A 474 -12.08 17.77 -11.72
CA PRO A 474 -13.07 18.56 -12.40
C PRO A 474 -12.74 18.77 -13.87
N MET A 475 -13.71 18.54 -14.74
CA MET A 475 -13.57 18.82 -16.18
C MET A 475 -13.36 20.31 -16.44
N ASP A 476 -14.06 21.16 -15.69
CA ASP A 476 -13.88 22.61 -15.72
C ASP A 476 -12.72 23.00 -14.78
N PRO A 477 -11.62 23.57 -15.28
CA PRO A 477 -10.51 24.02 -14.46
C PRO A 477 -10.87 25.07 -13.39
N ARG A 478 -11.98 25.80 -13.53
CA ARG A 478 -12.48 26.76 -12.53
C ARG A 478 -13.01 26.06 -11.27
N HIS A 479 -13.31 24.77 -11.35
CA HIS A 479 -13.70 23.94 -10.21
C HIS A 479 -12.53 23.11 -9.62
N ARG A 480 -11.32 23.22 -10.16
CA ARG A 480 -10.14 22.50 -9.66
C ARG A 480 -9.57 23.18 -8.42
N LEU A 481 -9.98 22.70 -7.26
CA LEU A 481 -9.35 23.05 -5.99
C LEU A 481 -8.04 22.29 -5.84
N VAL A 482 -6.98 23.00 -5.44
CA VAL A 482 -5.65 22.41 -5.21
C VAL A 482 -5.35 22.39 -3.73
N THR A 483 -4.79 21.30 -3.26
CA THR A 483 -4.37 21.16 -1.87
C THR A 483 -3.00 20.49 -1.80
N THR A 484 -2.55 20.20 -0.59
CA THR A 484 -1.42 19.29 -0.35
C THR A 484 -1.90 18.04 0.37
N LYS A 485 -1.14 16.95 0.22
CA LYS A 485 -1.38 15.73 0.98
C LYS A 485 -0.89 15.90 2.43
N TYR A 486 -1.49 15.18 3.37
CA TYR A 486 -1.01 15.12 4.75
C TYR A 486 0.43 14.58 4.78
N ASN A 487 1.27 15.20 5.58
CA ASN A 487 2.64 14.78 5.84
C ASN A 487 2.92 14.88 7.36
N PRO A 488 3.06 13.74 8.07
CA PRO A 488 2.80 12.35 7.64
C PRO A 488 1.33 12.08 7.28
N ALA A 489 1.08 11.01 6.51
CA ALA A 489 -0.28 10.58 6.21
C ALA A 489 -1.03 10.14 7.48
N ARG A 490 -2.36 10.29 7.49
CA ARG A 490 -3.21 9.75 8.57
C ARG A 490 -3.07 8.23 8.64
N THR A 491 -3.13 7.69 9.86
CA THR A 491 -3.15 6.25 10.10
C THR A 491 -4.53 5.64 9.84
N TRP A 492 -5.60 6.44 10.02
CA TRP A 492 -6.98 6.02 9.81
C TRP A 492 -7.80 7.07 9.04
N THR A 493 -8.62 6.61 8.10
CA THR A 493 -9.59 7.37 7.31
C THR A 493 -10.85 6.55 7.24
N ALA A 494 -12.01 7.14 7.48
CA ALA A 494 -13.28 6.44 7.39
C ALA A 494 -13.57 5.99 5.95
N GLU A 495 -14.17 4.81 5.79
CA GLU A 495 -14.62 4.28 4.50
C GLU A 495 -15.53 5.30 3.78
N ASN A 496 -15.26 5.50 2.51
CA ASN A 496 -15.95 6.41 1.58
C ASN A 496 -15.89 7.90 1.96
N SER A 497 -14.92 8.30 2.78
CA SER A 497 -14.56 9.70 2.88
C SER A 497 -14.15 10.25 1.51
N VAL A 498 -14.57 11.47 1.22
CA VAL A 498 -14.25 12.21 0.00
C VAL A 498 -13.22 13.28 0.35
N GLY A 499 -12.13 13.30 -0.37
CA GLY A 499 -11.05 14.24 -0.11
C GLY A 499 -10.38 14.76 -1.38
N ILE A 500 -9.67 15.89 -1.24
CA ILE A 500 -8.89 16.53 -2.31
C ILE A 500 -7.41 16.48 -1.93
N GLY A 501 -6.55 16.01 -2.84
CA GLY A 501 -5.11 15.97 -2.68
C GLY A 501 -4.41 16.31 -3.99
N GLY A 502 -3.54 17.34 -3.99
CA GLY A 502 -3.15 17.98 -5.23
C GLY A 502 -4.38 18.55 -5.92
N SER A 503 -4.52 18.31 -7.21
CA SER A 503 -5.69 18.71 -8.02
C SER A 503 -6.74 17.60 -8.18
N TYR A 504 -6.71 16.56 -7.34
CA TYR A 504 -7.51 15.36 -7.49
C TYR A 504 -8.48 15.17 -6.34
N LEU A 505 -9.65 14.65 -6.67
CA LEU A 505 -10.61 14.11 -5.72
C LEU A 505 -10.46 12.59 -5.67
N CYS A 506 -10.44 12.05 -4.46
CA CYS A 506 -10.49 10.62 -4.17
C CYS A 506 -11.68 10.29 -3.28
N ILE A 507 -12.26 9.12 -3.48
CA ILE A 507 -13.25 8.51 -2.58
C ILE A 507 -12.63 7.24 -2.03
N TYR A 508 -12.34 7.20 -0.74
CA TYR A 508 -11.67 6.06 -0.10
C TYR A 508 -12.54 4.81 -0.13
N GLY A 509 -12.11 3.76 -0.81
CA GLY A 509 -12.90 2.53 -0.97
C GLY A 509 -13.07 1.71 0.31
N MET A 510 -12.21 1.91 1.31
CA MET A 510 -12.25 1.22 2.60
C MET A 510 -11.58 2.05 3.70
N GLU A 511 -11.70 1.63 4.94
CA GLU A 511 -10.93 2.21 6.05
C GLU A 511 -9.43 1.93 5.88
N GLY A 512 -8.59 2.92 6.18
CA GLY A 512 -7.14 2.78 6.04
C GLY A 512 -6.39 4.10 6.15
N PRO A 513 -5.08 4.10 5.86
CA PRO A 513 -4.30 5.34 5.83
C PRO A 513 -4.77 6.26 4.71
N GLY A 514 -4.54 7.56 4.84
CA GLY A 514 -4.91 8.53 3.81
C GLY A 514 -4.26 9.88 3.98
N GLY A 515 -4.06 10.59 2.85
CA GLY A 515 -3.37 11.88 2.83
C GLY A 515 -4.19 13.05 2.29
N TYR A 516 -5.40 12.85 1.77
CA TYR A 516 -6.18 13.91 1.14
C TYR A 516 -6.96 14.74 2.16
N GLN A 517 -7.22 16.02 1.83
CA GLN A 517 -8.00 16.95 2.64
C GLN A 517 -9.48 16.67 2.47
N PHE A 518 -10.20 16.43 3.56
CA PHE A 518 -11.60 16.03 3.49
C PHE A 518 -12.55 17.16 3.08
N VAL A 519 -13.59 16.78 2.33
CA VAL A 519 -14.77 17.61 2.05
C VAL A 519 -16.07 16.98 2.57
N GLY A 520 -16.10 15.67 2.77
CA GLY A 520 -17.27 14.97 3.27
C GLY A 520 -17.18 13.46 3.09
N ARG A 521 -18.34 12.79 3.12
CA ARG A 521 -18.46 11.34 3.00
C ARG A 521 -19.58 10.95 2.04
N THR A 522 -19.40 9.85 1.30
CA THR A 522 -20.38 9.35 0.33
C THR A 522 -20.69 7.85 0.55
N LEU A 523 -21.35 7.23 -0.42
CA LEU A 523 -21.70 5.81 -0.39
C LEU A 523 -20.56 4.91 -0.89
N GLN A 524 -20.77 3.60 -0.85
CA GLN A 524 -19.78 2.58 -1.18
C GLN A 524 -19.39 2.61 -2.66
N MET A 525 -18.08 2.64 -2.93
CA MET A 525 -17.51 2.56 -4.27
C MET A 525 -17.36 1.13 -4.76
N TRP A 526 -17.51 0.13 -3.87
CA TRP A 526 -17.46 -1.27 -4.23
C TRP A 526 -18.39 -2.14 -3.37
N ASN A 527 -18.76 -3.32 -3.90
CA ASN A 527 -19.58 -4.30 -3.21
C ASN A 527 -18.94 -5.70 -3.36
N ARG A 528 -18.50 -6.27 -2.23
CA ARG A 528 -17.71 -7.53 -2.22
C ARG A 528 -18.53 -8.75 -2.61
N TYR A 529 -19.79 -8.82 -2.21
CA TYR A 529 -20.53 -10.06 -2.19
C TYR A 529 -21.83 -10.03 -2.98
N HIS A 530 -22.39 -8.86 -3.19
CA HIS A 530 -23.70 -8.72 -3.84
C HIS A 530 -23.57 -8.08 -5.22
N LYS A 531 -24.15 -8.74 -6.20
CA LYS A 531 -24.40 -8.13 -7.51
C LYS A 531 -25.73 -7.39 -7.42
N THR A 532 -25.72 -6.10 -7.68
CA THR A 532 -26.90 -5.25 -7.81
C THR A 532 -26.95 -4.67 -9.20
N LYS A 533 -27.98 -3.86 -9.52
CA LYS A 533 -28.07 -3.16 -10.81
C LYS A 533 -26.83 -2.28 -11.04
N GLU A 534 -26.34 -1.63 -10.00
CA GLU A 534 -25.21 -0.70 -10.04
C GLU A 534 -23.87 -1.45 -10.00
N PHE A 535 -23.81 -2.59 -9.30
CA PHE A 535 -22.62 -3.43 -9.11
C PHE A 535 -22.68 -4.71 -9.96
N SER A 536 -22.58 -4.57 -11.29
CA SER A 536 -22.38 -5.72 -12.18
C SER A 536 -20.99 -6.37 -11.99
N GLN A 537 -20.03 -5.56 -11.52
CA GLN A 537 -18.70 -5.92 -11.05
C GLN A 537 -18.54 -5.46 -9.61
N PRO A 538 -17.50 -5.91 -8.87
CA PRO A 538 -17.29 -5.49 -7.47
C PRO A 538 -17.13 -3.97 -7.27
N TRP A 539 -16.71 -3.21 -8.27
CA TRP A 539 -16.54 -1.74 -8.22
C TRP A 539 -17.60 -1.01 -9.03
N LEU A 540 -17.94 0.21 -8.60
CA LEU A 540 -19.03 1.03 -9.16
C LEU A 540 -18.60 1.80 -10.42
N LEU A 541 -17.43 2.46 -10.36
CA LEU A 541 -17.01 3.43 -11.37
C LEU A 541 -16.17 2.80 -12.48
N ARG A 542 -16.17 3.46 -13.65
CA ARG A 542 -15.35 3.15 -14.82
C ARG A 542 -14.45 4.34 -15.16
N PHE A 543 -13.40 4.11 -15.93
CA PHE A 543 -12.60 5.22 -16.49
C PHE A 543 -13.50 6.13 -17.34
N PHE A 544 -13.31 7.42 -17.26
CA PHE A 544 -14.08 8.47 -17.90
C PHE A 544 -15.51 8.65 -17.41
N ASP A 545 -16.00 7.91 -16.41
CA ASP A 545 -17.23 8.28 -15.72
C ASP A 545 -17.09 9.68 -15.12
N GLN A 546 -18.17 10.41 -15.06
CA GLN A 546 -18.28 11.75 -14.47
C GLN A 546 -19.05 11.64 -13.16
N VAL A 547 -18.45 11.99 -12.06
CA VAL A 547 -19.11 12.02 -10.75
C VAL A 547 -19.67 13.41 -10.50
N LYS A 548 -20.95 13.49 -10.13
CA LYS A 548 -21.61 14.69 -9.63
C LYS A 548 -22.17 14.41 -8.24
N PHE A 549 -21.93 15.32 -7.31
CA PHE A 549 -22.46 15.21 -5.96
C PHE A 549 -23.77 15.97 -5.78
N PHE A 550 -24.65 15.43 -4.92
CA PHE A 550 -25.80 16.13 -4.37
C PHE A 550 -25.79 16.01 -2.84
N GLU A 551 -26.23 17.06 -2.17
CA GLU A 551 -26.16 17.15 -0.72
C GLU A 551 -27.20 16.28 -0.04
N VAL A 552 -26.79 15.58 1.02
CA VAL A 552 -27.65 14.86 1.96
C VAL A 552 -27.19 15.08 3.39
N SER A 553 -28.07 14.89 4.38
CA SER A 553 -27.66 14.90 5.79
C SER A 553 -26.83 13.66 6.14
N ALA A 554 -26.11 13.70 7.28
CA ALA A 554 -25.35 12.55 7.76
C ALA A 554 -26.28 11.34 8.05
N GLU A 555 -27.45 11.57 8.62
CA GLU A 555 -28.44 10.52 8.92
C GLU A 555 -28.97 9.88 7.64
N GLU A 556 -29.32 10.72 6.64
CA GLU A 556 -29.79 10.25 5.34
C GLU A 556 -28.70 9.43 4.63
N LEU A 557 -27.45 9.91 4.65
CA LEU A 557 -26.33 9.16 4.09
C LEU A 557 -26.19 7.79 4.76
N MET A 558 -26.28 7.69 6.09
CA MET A 558 -26.17 6.42 6.80
C MET A 558 -27.27 5.43 6.40
N GLN A 559 -28.50 5.91 6.18
CA GLN A 559 -29.59 5.07 5.68
C GLN A 559 -29.31 4.59 4.25
N ILE A 560 -28.86 5.49 3.37
CA ILE A 560 -28.47 5.14 1.99
C ILE A 560 -27.35 4.11 2.00
N ARG A 561 -26.31 4.31 2.78
CA ARG A 561 -25.17 3.38 2.94
C ARG A 561 -25.57 2.00 3.46
N HIS A 562 -26.61 1.91 4.26
CA HIS A 562 -27.17 0.64 4.73
C HIS A 562 -27.92 -0.11 3.60
N ASP A 563 -28.63 0.62 2.76
CA ASP A 563 -29.54 0.06 1.74
C ASP A 563 -28.88 -0.18 0.38
N PHE A 564 -27.96 0.67 -0.02
CA PHE A 564 -27.31 0.62 -1.33
C PHE A 564 -26.60 -0.71 -1.65
N PRO A 565 -25.74 -1.26 -0.77
CA PRO A 565 -25.09 -2.55 -1.05
C PRO A 565 -26.06 -3.73 -1.14
N LYS A 566 -27.28 -3.57 -0.63
CA LYS A 566 -28.35 -4.58 -0.63
C LYS A 566 -29.31 -4.42 -1.82
N GLY A 567 -29.05 -3.43 -2.71
CA GLY A 567 -29.91 -3.14 -3.85
C GLY A 567 -31.28 -2.52 -3.50
N ARG A 568 -31.42 -1.93 -2.29
CA ARG A 568 -32.67 -1.27 -1.85
C ARG A 568 -32.69 0.23 -2.12
N TYR A 569 -31.57 0.78 -2.50
CA TYR A 569 -31.41 2.17 -2.93
C TYR A 569 -30.71 2.17 -4.29
N SER A 570 -31.21 2.96 -5.22
CA SER A 570 -30.62 3.14 -6.56
C SER A 570 -30.14 4.56 -6.73
N ILE A 571 -28.97 4.73 -7.32
CA ILE A 571 -28.43 6.03 -7.71
C ILE A 571 -28.82 6.36 -9.16
N ASN A 572 -28.89 7.64 -9.48
CA ASN A 572 -29.05 8.06 -10.87
C ASN A 572 -27.75 7.89 -11.65
N ILE A 573 -27.80 7.15 -12.76
CA ILE A 573 -26.70 6.94 -13.69
C ILE A 573 -27.21 7.21 -15.10
N GLU A 574 -26.61 8.18 -15.78
CA GLU A 574 -26.92 8.58 -17.14
C GLU A 574 -25.80 8.13 -18.08
N GLU A 575 -26.13 7.37 -19.12
CA GLU A 575 -25.15 7.00 -20.15
C GLU A 575 -24.80 8.21 -21.00
N THR A 576 -23.52 8.43 -21.27
CA THR A 576 -22.97 9.50 -22.09
C THR A 576 -21.68 9.07 -22.79
N HIS A 577 -21.00 9.99 -23.43
CA HIS A 577 -19.65 9.77 -23.96
C HIS A 577 -18.77 10.98 -23.61
N PHE A 578 -17.48 10.71 -23.55
CA PHE A 578 -16.45 11.73 -23.48
C PHE A 578 -15.85 11.91 -24.88
N ASN A 579 -15.88 13.15 -25.37
CA ASN A 579 -15.28 13.57 -26.62
C ASN A 579 -14.19 14.62 -26.35
N LEU A 580 -12.96 14.32 -26.78
CA LEU A 580 -11.82 15.19 -26.50
C LEU A 580 -11.94 16.54 -27.23
N THR A 581 -12.40 16.54 -28.48
CA THR A 581 -12.57 17.77 -29.27
C THR A 581 -13.60 18.72 -28.65
N GLU A 582 -14.75 18.19 -28.20
CA GLU A 582 -15.75 18.99 -27.50
C GLU A 582 -15.21 19.59 -26.20
N HIS A 583 -14.42 18.81 -25.46
CA HIS A 583 -13.76 19.29 -24.25
C HIS A 583 -12.75 20.40 -24.55
N GLN A 584 -11.96 20.30 -25.61
CA GLN A 584 -11.00 21.31 -26.01
C GLN A 584 -11.69 22.59 -26.45
N VAL A 585 -12.78 22.51 -27.24
CA VAL A 585 -13.61 23.65 -27.60
C VAL A 585 -14.14 24.37 -26.35
N TYR A 586 -14.67 23.61 -25.38
CA TYR A 586 -15.13 24.16 -24.11
C TYR A 586 -14.02 24.93 -23.36
N LEU A 587 -12.82 24.39 -23.31
CA LEU A 587 -11.67 25.03 -22.66
C LEU A 587 -11.25 26.32 -23.36
N ASP A 588 -11.27 26.35 -24.70
CA ASP A 588 -10.91 27.52 -25.50
C ASP A 588 -11.95 28.65 -25.35
N GLU A 589 -13.24 28.32 -25.35
CA GLU A 589 -14.33 29.29 -25.14
C GLU A 589 -14.25 29.94 -23.75
N ASN A 590 -13.81 29.22 -22.72
CA ASN A 590 -13.73 29.69 -21.32
C ASN A 590 -12.32 30.14 -20.91
N LYS A 591 -11.37 30.18 -21.81
CA LYS A 591 -9.91 30.36 -21.55
C LYS A 591 -9.59 31.54 -20.64
N ASN A 592 -10.23 32.71 -20.85
CA ASN A 592 -9.95 33.91 -20.06
C ASN A 592 -10.37 33.76 -18.59
N GLU A 593 -11.54 33.22 -18.34
CA GLU A 593 -12.04 32.97 -16.96
C GLU A 593 -11.24 31.92 -16.26
N ILE A 594 -10.89 30.82 -16.97
CA ILE A 594 -10.02 29.76 -16.46
C ILE A 594 -8.67 30.35 -16.05
N GLN A 595 -8.08 31.22 -16.88
CA GLN A 595 -6.78 31.84 -16.58
C GLN A 595 -6.86 32.75 -15.35
N LEU A 596 -7.94 33.53 -15.22
CA LEU A 596 -8.14 34.41 -14.05
C LEU A 596 -8.25 33.58 -12.76
N PHE A 597 -9.05 32.54 -12.76
CA PHE A 597 -9.19 31.65 -11.60
C PHE A 597 -7.86 30.95 -11.26
N THR A 598 -7.18 30.41 -12.26
CA THR A 598 -5.90 29.72 -12.07
C THR A 598 -4.84 30.64 -11.51
N ASN A 599 -4.76 31.90 -11.97
CA ASN A 599 -3.81 32.88 -11.46
C ASN A 599 -4.10 33.25 -9.98
N LYS A 600 -5.39 33.48 -9.63
CA LYS A 600 -5.82 33.75 -8.24
C LYS A 600 -5.41 32.59 -7.32
N ARG A 601 -5.75 31.37 -7.73
CA ARG A 601 -5.44 30.13 -7.01
C ARG A 601 -3.92 29.94 -6.84
N LYS A 602 -3.14 30.08 -7.92
CA LYS A 602 -1.69 29.92 -7.88
C LYS A 602 -1.05 30.90 -6.89
N LYS A 603 -1.46 32.18 -6.94
CA LYS A 603 -0.97 33.17 -5.97
C LYS A 603 -1.25 32.75 -4.53
N ALA A 604 -2.46 32.30 -4.21
CA ALA A 604 -2.83 31.87 -2.87
C ALA A 604 -2.02 30.64 -2.43
N PHE A 605 -1.77 29.71 -3.36
CA PHE A 605 -0.93 28.54 -3.12
C PHE A 605 0.51 28.93 -2.80
N ASP A 606 1.09 29.82 -3.59
CA ASP A 606 2.47 30.31 -3.40
C ASP A 606 2.58 31.07 -2.06
N ASP A 607 1.57 31.91 -1.70
CA ASP A 607 1.51 32.63 -0.43
C ASP A 607 1.40 31.66 0.76
N GLU A 608 0.68 30.54 0.63
CA GLU A 608 0.59 29.51 1.68
C GLU A 608 1.90 28.73 1.82
N LEU A 609 2.54 28.36 0.71
CA LEU A 609 3.85 27.73 0.71
C LEU A 609 4.90 28.58 1.40
N GLN A 610 4.91 29.90 1.11
CA GLN A 610 5.83 30.82 1.76
C GLN A 610 5.60 30.90 3.29
N ARG A 611 4.35 30.90 3.72
CA ARG A 611 4.01 30.84 5.16
C ARG A 611 4.57 29.59 5.84
N TRP A 612 4.53 28.44 5.15
CA TRP A 612 5.08 27.21 5.70
C TRP A 612 6.61 27.24 5.79
N ILE A 613 7.27 27.83 4.78
CA ILE A 613 8.74 28.06 4.81
C ILE A 613 9.09 28.95 6.02
N ASP A 614 8.42 30.09 6.16
CA ASP A 614 8.71 31.10 7.20
C ASP A 614 8.44 30.57 8.62
N SER A 615 7.45 29.68 8.78
CA SER A 615 7.08 29.07 10.05
C SER A 615 7.79 27.73 10.34
N GLY A 616 8.63 27.23 9.42
CA GLY A 616 9.30 25.93 9.55
C GLY A 616 8.40 24.71 9.38
N GLN A 617 7.12 24.89 9.04
CA GLN A 617 6.14 23.81 8.89
C GLN A 617 6.43 22.88 7.70
N LEU A 618 7.17 23.37 6.71
CA LEU A 618 7.60 22.58 5.56
C LEU A 618 8.57 21.45 5.96
N ASN A 619 9.43 21.73 6.95
CA ASN A 619 10.48 20.83 7.44
C ASN A 619 10.04 20.01 8.66
N PHE A 620 8.75 19.72 8.80
CA PHE A 620 8.26 18.88 9.88
C PHE A 620 8.96 17.52 9.86
N ASP A 621 9.66 17.20 10.94
CA ASP A 621 10.40 15.96 11.11
C ASP A 621 9.61 14.97 11.96
N SER A 622 8.98 14.00 11.30
CA SER A 622 8.28 12.92 11.99
C SER A 622 9.24 11.94 12.70
N SER A 623 10.55 12.04 12.46
CA SER A 623 11.56 11.22 13.15
C SER A 623 12.00 11.83 14.49
N GLN A 624 11.66 13.09 14.77
CA GLN A 624 11.97 13.71 16.08
C GLN A 624 11.10 13.16 17.23
N ASP A 625 9.95 12.55 16.92
CA ASP A 625 9.20 11.76 17.91
C ASP A 625 9.90 10.42 18.23
N LEU A 626 10.98 10.10 17.52
CA LEU A 626 11.88 8.96 17.78
C LEU A 626 12.93 9.26 18.86
N THR A 627 12.83 10.32 19.63
CA THR A 627 13.64 10.44 20.84
C THR A 627 13.26 9.27 21.73
N THR A 628 13.97 8.18 21.55
CA THR A 628 14.11 7.15 22.54
C THR A 628 14.55 7.84 23.81
N ASP A 629 13.62 8.04 24.71
CA ASP A 629 13.95 8.23 26.10
C ASP A 629 14.75 6.98 26.46
N THR A 630 16.07 7.09 26.40
CA THR A 630 16.99 6.10 26.92
C THR A 630 16.82 6.23 28.42
N GLY A 631 15.74 5.60 28.96
CA GLY A 631 15.61 5.44 30.39
C GLY A 631 16.91 4.87 30.89
N GLU A 632 17.58 5.63 31.73
CA GLU A 632 18.71 5.15 32.50
C GLU A 632 18.33 3.77 33.06
N GLU A 633 19.23 2.79 32.96
CA GLU A 633 19.09 1.52 33.66
C GLU A 633 19.06 1.84 35.16
N GLU A 634 17.86 2.09 35.69
CA GLU A 634 17.65 2.12 37.13
C GLU A 634 17.87 0.70 37.65
N ASP A 635 18.70 0.56 38.66
CA ASP A 635 18.89 -0.71 39.38
C ASP A 635 17.51 -1.22 39.84
N LEU A 636 17.10 -2.38 39.33
CA LEU A 636 15.83 -2.99 39.66
C LEU A 636 15.78 -3.30 41.17
N PRO A 637 14.72 -2.93 41.90
CA PRO A 637 14.57 -3.33 43.31
C PRO A 637 14.63 -4.84 43.49
N GLU A 638 15.07 -5.30 44.66
CA GLU A 638 15.07 -6.73 45.00
C GLU A 638 13.67 -7.35 44.80
N ASN A 639 13.60 -8.51 44.16
CA ASN A 639 12.37 -9.25 43.80
C ASN A 639 11.50 -8.57 42.72
N CYS A 640 12.07 -7.70 41.88
CA CYS A 640 11.38 -7.10 40.75
C CYS A 640 11.96 -7.61 39.42
N VAL A 641 11.09 -7.84 38.46
CA VAL A 641 11.42 -8.29 37.09
C VAL A 641 10.92 -7.26 36.11
N ALA A 642 11.79 -6.81 35.21
CA ALA A 642 11.40 -5.97 34.09
C ALA A 642 10.62 -6.80 33.04
N ILE A 643 9.45 -6.35 32.66
CA ILE A 643 8.67 -6.94 31.58
C ILE A 643 9.02 -6.19 30.31
N GLU A 644 9.73 -6.86 29.45
CA GLU A 644 10.26 -6.29 28.21
C GLU A 644 9.28 -6.43 27.04
N SER A 645 9.37 -5.49 26.10
CA SER A 645 8.66 -5.57 24.85
C SER A 645 9.26 -6.66 23.94
N PRO A 646 8.47 -7.60 23.41
CA PRO A 646 8.96 -8.60 22.47
C PRO A 646 9.26 -8.06 21.07
N VAL A 647 8.80 -6.86 20.74
CA VAL A 647 8.89 -6.22 19.40
C VAL A 647 9.01 -4.70 19.54
N ALA A 648 9.56 -4.04 18.52
CA ALA A 648 9.46 -2.59 18.42
C ALA A 648 8.00 -2.19 18.07
N GLY A 649 7.48 -1.17 18.74
CA GLY A 649 6.09 -0.75 18.54
C GLY A 649 5.73 0.52 19.31
N ASN A 650 4.43 0.82 19.34
CA ASN A 650 3.85 1.87 20.15
C ASN A 650 3.01 1.24 21.26
N VAL A 651 3.09 1.78 22.48
CA VAL A 651 2.22 1.38 23.60
C VAL A 651 0.80 1.89 23.31
N TRP A 652 -0.07 0.98 22.85
CA TRP A 652 -1.44 1.33 22.47
C TRP A 652 -2.34 1.50 23.70
N LYS A 653 -2.25 0.56 24.64
CA LYS A 653 -3.01 0.57 25.89
C LYS A 653 -2.20 -0.02 27.03
N VAL A 654 -2.33 0.57 28.20
CA VAL A 654 -1.88 0.02 29.47
C VAL A 654 -3.11 -0.43 30.25
N LEU A 655 -3.25 -1.77 30.44
CA LEU A 655 -4.44 -2.41 31.02
C LEU A 655 -4.39 -2.49 32.54
N VAL A 656 -3.26 -2.14 33.14
CA VAL A 656 -2.97 -2.30 34.58
C VAL A 656 -2.50 -0.97 35.18
N LYS A 657 -2.56 -0.88 36.51
CA LYS A 657 -2.09 0.28 37.29
C LYS A 657 -1.08 -0.16 38.33
N HIS A 658 -0.27 0.79 38.80
CA HIS A 658 0.61 0.56 39.94
C HIS A 658 -0.17 -0.02 41.13
N GLY A 659 0.34 -1.10 41.70
CA GLY A 659 -0.26 -1.82 42.82
C GLY A 659 -1.29 -2.90 42.43
N ASP A 660 -1.64 -3.06 41.18
CA ASP A 660 -2.53 -4.12 40.74
C ASP A 660 -1.87 -5.51 40.92
N VAL A 661 -2.63 -6.45 41.45
CA VAL A 661 -2.23 -7.87 41.59
C VAL A 661 -2.58 -8.59 40.29
N ILE A 662 -1.61 -9.24 39.68
CA ILE A 662 -1.68 -9.81 38.32
C ILE A 662 -1.50 -11.32 38.42
N GLU A 663 -2.30 -12.07 37.68
CA GLU A 663 -2.16 -13.51 37.50
C GLU A 663 -1.24 -13.86 36.34
N GLN A 664 -0.58 -15.01 36.36
CA GLN A 664 0.20 -15.51 35.24
C GLN A 664 -0.65 -15.61 33.96
N GLY A 665 -0.16 -15.05 32.85
CA GLY A 665 -0.86 -15.02 31.56
C GLY A 665 -1.88 -13.90 31.42
N GLN A 666 -2.08 -13.05 32.43
CA GLN A 666 -2.96 -11.89 32.34
C GLN A 666 -2.35 -10.82 31.42
N PRO A 667 -3.11 -10.27 30.44
CA PRO A 667 -2.65 -9.14 29.63
C PRO A 667 -2.43 -7.87 30.47
N MET A 668 -1.27 -7.25 30.34
CA MET A 668 -0.90 -6.02 31.07
C MET A 668 -0.80 -4.81 30.16
N VAL A 669 -0.29 -5.00 28.96
CA VAL A 669 -0.10 -3.92 27.99
C VAL A 669 -0.43 -4.43 26.59
N ILE A 670 -1.02 -3.59 25.77
CA ILE A 670 -1.21 -3.83 24.34
C ILE A 670 -0.27 -2.92 23.57
N LEU A 671 0.61 -3.50 22.77
CA LEU A 671 1.44 -2.79 21.82
C LEU A 671 0.79 -2.79 20.43
N GLU A 672 0.92 -1.71 19.71
CA GLU A 672 0.70 -1.68 18.27
C GLU A 672 2.04 -1.79 17.54
N SER A 673 2.24 -2.88 16.80
CA SER A 673 3.38 -3.07 15.93
C SER A 673 2.93 -3.68 14.61
N MET A 674 3.41 -3.13 13.49
CA MET A 674 3.06 -3.61 12.14
C MET A 674 1.53 -3.68 11.91
N LYS A 675 0.77 -2.72 12.49
CA LYS A 675 -0.71 -2.67 12.48
C LYS A 675 -1.37 -3.89 13.12
N MET A 676 -0.68 -4.54 14.04
CA MET A 676 -1.21 -5.63 14.85
C MET A 676 -1.18 -5.23 16.33
N GLU A 677 -2.20 -5.62 17.07
CA GLU A 677 -2.20 -5.53 18.52
C GLU A 677 -1.47 -6.75 19.08
N ILE A 678 -0.45 -6.50 19.89
CA ILE A 678 0.38 -7.53 20.52
C ILE A 678 0.23 -7.37 22.03
N GLU A 679 -0.36 -8.39 22.65
CA GLU A 679 -0.52 -8.41 24.10
C GLU A 679 0.79 -8.80 24.77
N ILE A 680 1.22 -7.98 25.74
CA ILE A 680 2.26 -8.33 26.70
C ILE A 680 1.55 -8.90 27.93
N VAL A 681 1.77 -10.18 28.14
CA VAL A 681 1.15 -10.92 29.24
C VAL A 681 2.14 -11.13 30.39
N ALA A 682 1.65 -11.25 31.61
CA ALA A 682 2.46 -11.52 32.78
C ALA A 682 3.12 -12.93 32.69
N PRO A 683 4.46 -13.02 32.80
CA PRO A 683 5.14 -14.32 32.77
C PRO A 683 4.93 -15.15 34.04
N HIS A 684 4.61 -14.51 35.16
CA HIS A 684 4.28 -15.11 36.47
C HIS A 684 3.28 -14.19 37.19
N ALA A 685 2.68 -14.67 38.27
CA ALA A 685 1.86 -13.86 39.14
C ALA A 685 2.73 -12.86 39.93
N GLY A 686 2.22 -11.68 40.22
CA GLY A 686 2.94 -10.63 40.94
C GLY A 686 2.12 -9.36 41.14
N THR A 687 2.77 -8.30 41.60
CA THR A 687 2.17 -6.96 41.74
C THR A 687 2.87 -5.98 40.83
N VAL A 688 2.11 -5.11 40.13
CA VAL A 688 2.67 -4.06 39.28
C VAL A 688 3.40 -3.04 40.12
N TYR A 689 4.74 -3.04 40.04
CA TYR A 689 5.59 -2.12 40.81
C TYR A 689 5.70 -0.76 40.14
N ALA A 690 5.94 -0.71 38.82
CA ALA A 690 6.01 0.54 38.07
C ALA A 690 5.59 0.34 36.62
N ILE A 691 5.01 1.37 36.03
CA ILE A 691 4.76 1.46 34.58
C ILE A 691 5.84 2.38 34.00
N ILE A 692 6.73 1.83 33.17
CA ILE A 692 7.89 2.55 32.59
C ILE A 692 7.48 3.28 31.34
N ARG A 693 6.54 2.71 30.55
CA ARG A 693 6.06 3.29 29.30
C ARG A 693 4.55 3.54 29.35
N ASN A 694 4.18 4.78 29.08
CA ASN A 694 2.77 5.20 29.03
C ASN A 694 2.16 4.98 27.64
N GLU A 695 0.83 5.03 27.55
CA GLU A 695 0.11 5.01 26.27
C GLU A 695 0.62 6.12 25.34
N GLY A 696 0.84 5.77 24.07
CA GLY A 696 1.41 6.65 23.05
C GLY A 696 2.95 6.64 23.00
N SER A 697 3.66 6.01 23.97
CA SER A 697 5.12 5.92 23.94
C SER A 697 5.59 4.91 22.92
N GLN A 698 6.72 5.18 22.30
CA GLN A 698 7.44 4.22 21.47
C GLN A 698 8.34 3.32 22.31
N ILE A 699 8.50 2.09 21.88
CA ILE A 699 9.33 1.10 22.55
C ILE A 699 10.04 0.20 21.54
N ASN A 700 11.31 -0.13 21.81
CA ASN A 700 12.06 -1.12 21.03
C ASN A 700 11.96 -2.49 21.65
N ALA A 701 12.22 -3.54 20.84
CA ALA A 701 12.34 -4.91 21.35
C ALA A 701 13.42 -5.00 22.43
N GLY A 702 13.10 -5.67 23.53
CA GLY A 702 14.01 -5.80 24.67
C GLY A 702 13.99 -4.62 25.65
N GLN A 703 13.24 -3.54 25.39
CA GLN A 703 13.10 -2.44 26.34
C GLN A 703 11.99 -2.74 27.36
N PRO A 704 12.14 -2.30 28.63
CA PRO A 704 11.15 -2.50 29.68
C PRO A 704 9.89 -1.64 29.43
N VAL A 705 8.71 -2.27 29.57
CA VAL A 705 7.39 -1.64 29.51
C VAL A 705 6.90 -1.31 30.90
N LEU A 706 7.04 -2.25 31.81
CA LEU A 706 6.65 -2.15 33.21
C LEU A 706 7.54 -3.07 34.08
N ILE A 707 7.51 -2.85 35.37
CA ILE A 707 8.20 -3.65 36.37
C ILE A 707 7.14 -4.42 37.19
N LEU A 708 7.31 -5.74 37.29
CA LEU A 708 6.48 -6.63 38.10
C LEU A 708 7.28 -7.11 39.29
N GLN A 709 6.74 -6.92 40.50
CA GLN A 709 7.28 -7.47 41.72
C GLN A 709 6.76 -8.88 41.92
N GLU A 710 7.68 -9.84 42.11
CA GLU A 710 7.32 -11.23 42.41
C GLU A 710 6.69 -11.30 43.79
N GLY A 711 5.56 -12.01 43.90
CA GLY A 711 4.80 -12.17 45.13
C GLY A 711 5.40 -13.21 46.12
#